data_65d3391d4160c24656a1c99cdcf6c037
#
_entry.id   65d3391d4160c24656a1c99cdcf6c037
#
_cell.length_a   1.000
_cell.length_b   1.000
_cell.length_c   1.000
_cell.angle_alpha   90.00
_cell.angle_beta   90.00
_cell.angle_gamma   90.00
#
_symmetry.space_group_name_H-M   'P 1'
#
loop_
_entity.id
_entity.type
_entity.pdbx_description
1 polymer ?
#
loop_
_entity_poly.entity_id
_entity_poly.type
_entity_poly.pdbx_seq_one_letter_code
_entity_poly.pdbx_strand_id
1 'polypeptide(L)'
;MFIAVDINNNRVHIEESMIRHDYYCPYCELPLIVRKGTVRRHHFAHKPNAVCRDTWQSEYDVSDWHADWQNLYPKQNQEILCQLGEIRHRADVMIDRTVIEFQHSSLSARKFAERNHFYNELGYKVIWVFDLIENYESGQIVSEFSGGENGIIFKWTRPRSTFKDSDILSGFVEVFFQLNSDGHQSLVRVDDTLSSGMERFSSRKWYSKDQFLSYTGLLDGKCALPYHEDEAINQQYIEFCDKYNIRLNKQQERAVQLVEGANLLLAVPGSGKTTVLVCRLGYMTHCRGIDPRNILSITYTKAAAEEMKERYKKLFGAAFSNQITFKTINSLCVDIINTYATQKSKKKPFDIVDAGEKKKILSTLYKEIEGDYATESEIIGIETVITYIKNMMLENEINNTEFAINNAIEYYNGYNKVLQNSGLMDYDDQVIYAYRILKKYPDILKTYNDRFKYISVDEAQDTSKLQHSVIRLLVGDNNIFMVGDEDQSIFGFRGAYPEALMRFRDEYSNPFVLYMERNYRSTQEIVCSAQKFIERNTKRHPKHMISNRGKGEPIEIIVVNSRQEQYNYLVNALQENEGSMAVLYRDNECSIPLIDLLIRTDIPYYTTQSQIVFFSSRIVLDIKAFLKLSIDPYDTESFMRIYYKCGMGFNKQTAEYACNKSKRKRVTVLDSLVENLSKWPSLHSKALHFSDNIKNAAKKPPHEAIEYLCNTLYKNYLNNNGIEDSWKIDSLKSIALFEPDIKSFLHRIDRLPNMIRSNSRKTSKSITLSTIHSSKGLEFDRVYLLDVFDGCIPKTPFNEMMLSEKGLNEYQEERRLFYVAMTRAKNKLCIFDICGSNLYSKSFLEEVLQYTNQKTPTEEEEN
;
A
#
# COMPACT_ATOMS: atom_id res chain seq x y z
N MET A 1 -19.59 29.39 26.17
CA MET A 1 -18.45 29.82 25.33
C MET A 1 -17.36 30.34 26.27
N PHE A 2 -16.16 29.83 26.14
CA PHE A 2 -15.02 30.24 26.99
C PHE A 2 -14.05 31.19 26.28
N ILE A 3 -14.17 31.34 24.96
CA ILE A 3 -13.33 32.20 24.14
C ILE A 3 -14.19 33.24 23.38
N ALA A 4 -13.74 34.46 23.40
CA ALA A 4 -14.27 35.62 22.65
C ALA A 4 -13.13 36.32 21.91
N VAL A 5 -13.44 37.31 21.08
CA VAL A 5 -12.45 38.22 20.49
C VAL A 5 -12.60 39.60 21.03
N ASP A 6 -11.49 40.31 21.21
CA ASP A 6 -11.52 41.75 21.58
C ASP A 6 -11.72 42.62 20.34
N ILE A 7 -11.73 43.91 20.51
CA ILE A 7 -11.90 44.90 19.44
C ILE A 7 -10.76 44.84 18.38
N ASN A 8 -9.63 44.28 18.74
CA ASN A 8 -8.47 44.10 17.84
C ASN A 8 -8.43 42.67 17.20
N ASN A 9 -9.54 41.92 17.36
CA ASN A 9 -9.68 40.54 16.89
C ASN A 9 -8.72 39.53 17.58
N ASN A 10 -8.17 39.87 18.76
CA ASN A 10 -7.37 38.92 19.53
C ASN A 10 -8.29 37.98 20.30
N ARG A 11 -7.96 36.70 20.31
CA ARG A 11 -8.69 35.69 21.10
C ARG A 11 -8.42 35.89 22.58
N VAL A 12 -9.50 35.96 23.38
CA VAL A 12 -9.46 36.18 24.83
C VAL A 12 -10.25 35.08 25.53
N HIS A 13 -9.58 34.36 26.43
CA HIS A 13 -10.26 33.38 27.27
C HIS A 13 -11.01 34.06 28.39
N ILE A 14 -12.17 33.48 28.81
CA ILE A 14 -13.04 34.07 29.83
C ILE A 14 -12.30 34.40 31.14
N GLU A 15 -11.35 33.59 31.56
CA GLU A 15 -10.57 33.83 32.77
C GLU A 15 -9.65 35.06 32.67
N GLU A 16 -9.25 35.42 31.48
CA GLU A 16 -8.38 36.56 31.14
C GLU A 16 -9.22 37.82 30.87
N SER A 17 -10.55 37.67 30.71
CA SER A 17 -11.42 38.78 30.35
C SER A 17 -11.67 39.77 31.51
N MET A 18 -11.86 41.05 31.19
CA MET A 18 -12.24 42.09 32.13
C MET A 18 -13.72 42.41 31.99
N ILE A 19 -14.45 42.60 33.11
CA ILE A 19 -15.91 42.77 33.13
C ILE A 19 -16.39 44.04 32.35
N ARG A 20 -15.53 45.04 32.19
CA ARG A 20 -15.86 46.33 31.55
C ARG A 20 -15.23 46.49 30.16
N HIS A 21 -14.77 45.44 29.52
CA HIS A 21 -14.29 45.47 28.14
C HIS A 21 -15.32 44.89 27.17
N ASP A 22 -15.32 45.38 25.92
CA ASP A 22 -16.18 44.86 24.89
C ASP A 22 -15.54 43.60 24.24
N TYR A 23 -16.32 42.54 24.20
CA TYR A 23 -15.94 41.28 23.58
C TYR A 23 -16.98 40.87 22.56
N TYR A 24 -16.53 40.22 21.49
CA TYR A 24 -17.38 39.84 20.37
C TYR A 24 -17.28 38.31 20.14
N CYS A 25 -18.35 37.77 19.62
CA CYS A 25 -18.41 36.37 19.23
C CYS A 25 -17.51 36.12 18.01
N PRO A 26 -16.57 35.20 18.05
CA PRO A 26 -15.70 34.91 16.89
C PRO A 26 -16.46 34.32 15.69
N TYR A 27 -17.77 33.97 15.87
CA TYR A 27 -18.60 33.33 14.86
C TYR A 27 -19.59 34.25 14.17
N CYS A 28 -20.24 35.12 14.92
CA CYS A 28 -21.28 36.01 14.42
C CYS A 28 -20.94 37.50 14.62
N GLU A 29 -19.79 37.78 15.22
CA GLU A 29 -19.28 39.14 15.46
C GLU A 29 -20.17 40.00 16.38
N LEU A 30 -21.25 39.40 16.92
CA LEU A 30 -22.13 40.09 17.85
C LEU A 30 -21.46 40.27 19.21
N PRO A 31 -21.78 41.41 19.91
CA PRO A 31 -21.21 41.68 21.22
C PRO A 31 -21.67 40.67 22.26
N LEU A 32 -20.73 40.26 23.12
CA LEU A 32 -20.88 39.28 24.17
C LEU A 32 -20.93 39.95 25.55
N ILE A 33 -21.57 39.26 26.50
CA ILE A 33 -21.60 39.63 27.91
C ILE A 33 -20.66 38.69 28.67
N VAL A 34 -19.77 39.28 29.47
CA VAL A 34 -18.92 38.55 30.40
C VAL A 34 -19.76 38.17 31.63
N ARG A 35 -19.88 36.87 31.89
CA ARG A 35 -20.56 36.34 33.06
C ARG A 35 -19.57 35.66 34.00
N LYS A 36 -19.19 36.37 35.09
CA LYS A 36 -18.28 35.90 36.15
C LYS A 36 -19.02 35.92 37.48
N GLY A 37 -19.90 34.93 37.70
CA GLY A 37 -20.69 34.80 38.95
C GLY A 37 -20.13 33.70 39.85
N THR A 38 -20.55 33.69 41.11
CA THR A 38 -20.09 32.72 42.11
C THR A 38 -20.82 31.36 42.06
N VAL A 39 -21.95 31.27 41.31
CA VAL A 39 -22.81 30.08 41.28
C VAL A 39 -22.67 29.27 39.96
N ARG A 40 -22.30 29.92 38.86
CA ARG A 40 -22.08 29.27 37.58
C ARG A 40 -20.65 29.53 37.09
N ARG A 41 -20.08 28.61 36.35
CA ARG A 41 -18.76 28.82 35.73
C ARG A 41 -18.73 30.09 34.90
N HIS A 42 -17.61 30.75 34.89
CA HIS A 42 -17.37 31.95 34.09
C HIS A 42 -17.52 31.61 32.60
N HIS A 43 -18.28 32.43 31.85
CA HIS A 43 -18.48 32.23 30.40
C HIS A 43 -18.87 33.55 29.73
N PHE A 44 -18.65 33.62 28.41
CA PHE A 44 -19.23 34.64 27.56
C PHE A 44 -20.63 34.20 27.10
N ALA A 45 -21.57 35.10 27.08
CA ALA A 45 -22.92 34.85 26.61
C ALA A 45 -23.36 35.92 25.61
N HIS A 46 -24.15 35.55 24.61
CA HIS A 46 -24.86 36.53 23.76
C HIS A 46 -25.92 37.27 24.57
N LYS A 47 -26.25 38.49 24.11
CA LYS A 47 -27.40 39.21 24.63
C LYS A 47 -28.71 38.43 24.35
N PRO A 48 -29.74 38.54 25.22
CA PRO A 48 -31.03 37.94 24.92
C PRO A 48 -31.53 38.35 23.53
N ASN A 49 -32.06 37.39 22.74
CA ASN A 49 -32.56 37.56 21.36
C ASN A 49 -31.47 37.72 20.26
N ALA A 50 -30.21 37.57 20.56
CA ALA A 50 -29.18 37.50 19.52
C ALA A 50 -29.16 36.10 18.88
N VAL A 51 -29.31 36.02 17.56
CA VAL A 51 -29.22 34.77 16.79
C VAL A 51 -27.77 34.61 16.35
N CYS A 52 -27.07 33.65 16.94
CA CYS A 52 -25.72 33.30 16.48
C CYS A 52 -25.76 32.47 15.18
N ARG A 53 -24.83 32.70 14.28
CA ARG A 53 -24.73 31.96 13.04
C ARG A 53 -24.09 30.57 13.24
N ASP A 54 -23.65 30.23 14.46
CA ASP A 54 -23.25 28.88 14.81
C ASP A 54 -24.49 27.98 14.81
N THR A 55 -24.65 27.15 13.81
CA THR A 55 -25.86 26.32 13.61
C THR A 55 -26.06 25.26 14.68
N TRP A 56 -25.04 25.02 15.53
CA TRP A 56 -25.09 24.01 16.60
C TRP A 56 -25.27 24.61 18.01
N GLN A 57 -25.32 25.90 18.14
CA GLN A 57 -25.35 26.61 19.44
C GLN A 57 -26.63 26.43 20.26
N SER A 58 -27.75 26.01 19.67
CA SER A 58 -29.02 25.85 20.38
C SER A 58 -29.08 24.71 21.41
N GLU A 59 -28.00 23.90 21.51
CA GLU A 59 -27.93 22.68 22.33
C GLU A 59 -26.80 22.70 23.38
N TYR A 60 -26.02 23.78 23.48
CA TYR A 60 -24.88 23.87 24.39
C TYR A 60 -25.30 24.32 25.81
N ASP A 61 -25.80 23.39 26.59
CA ASP A 61 -25.57 23.43 28.04
C ASP A 61 -24.25 22.69 28.28
N VAL A 62 -23.13 23.42 28.38
CA VAL A 62 -21.83 22.85 28.68
C VAL A 62 -21.86 22.28 30.09
N SER A 63 -21.93 20.95 30.22
CA SER A 63 -21.86 20.27 31.51
C SER A 63 -20.47 20.48 32.16
N ASP A 64 -20.44 20.41 33.48
CA ASP A 64 -19.17 20.46 34.20
C ASP A 64 -18.17 19.42 33.71
N TRP A 65 -18.64 18.23 33.36
CA TRP A 65 -17.85 17.15 32.78
C TRP A 65 -17.20 17.57 31.46
N HIS A 66 -17.94 18.18 30.53
CA HIS A 66 -17.42 18.65 29.27
C HIS A 66 -16.34 19.72 29.48
N ALA A 67 -16.61 20.69 30.34
CA ALA A 67 -15.65 21.74 30.64
C ALA A 67 -14.38 21.21 31.32
N ASP A 68 -14.51 20.20 32.19
CA ASP A 68 -13.36 19.56 32.83
C ASP A 68 -12.45 18.86 31.84
N TRP A 69 -13.02 18.20 30.83
CA TRP A 69 -12.23 17.63 29.73
C TRP A 69 -11.56 18.72 28.89
N GLN A 70 -12.32 19.74 28.47
CA GLN A 70 -11.77 20.79 27.61
C GLN A 70 -10.66 21.58 28.32
N ASN A 71 -10.78 21.84 29.64
CA ASN A 71 -9.78 22.56 30.44
C ASN A 71 -8.46 21.79 30.65
N LEU A 72 -8.40 20.49 30.34
CA LEU A 72 -7.14 19.74 30.33
C LEU A 72 -6.23 20.16 29.17
N TYR A 73 -6.79 20.79 28.15
CA TYR A 73 -6.04 21.21 26.96
C TYR A 73 -5.67 22.70 27.03
N PRO A 74 -4.57 23.13 26.38
CA PRO A 74 -4.17 24.53 26.35
C PRO A 74 -5.25 25.41 25.74
N LYS A 75 -5.46 26.61 26.26
CA LYS A 75 -6.49 27.57 25.85
C LYS A 75 -6.46 27.88 24.36
N GLN A 76 -5.27 27.88 23.76
CA GLN A 76 -5.09 28.11 22.32
C GLN A 76 -5.67 27.00 21.45
N ASN A 77 -5.87 25.80 21.99
CA ASN A 77 -6.42 24.64 21.29
C ASN A 77 -7.92 24.43 21.52
N GLN A 78 -8.52 25.20 22.44
CA GLN A 78 -9.94 25.10 22.79
C GLN A 78 -10.81 25.97 21.89
N GLU A 79 -12.03 25.52 21.62
CA GLU A 79 -13.08 26.27 20.88
C GLU A 79 -12.56 26.82 19.54
N ILE A 80 -11.98 25.94 18.70
CA ILE A 80 -11.42 26.35 17.40
C ILE A 80 -12.50 26.46 16.34
N LEU A 81 -12.55 27.60 15.67
CA LEU A 81 -13.46 27.81 14.54
C LEU A 81 -12.99 27.05 13.33
N CYS A 82 -13.86 26.21 12.77
CA CYS A 82 -13.69 25.53 11.49
C CYS A 82 -14.72 26.05 10.49
N GLN A 83 -14.32 26.26 9.24
CA GLN A 83 -15.18 26.77 8.20
C GLN A 83 -15.07 25.94 6.93
N LEU A 84 -16.22 25.58 6.35
CA LEU A 84 -16.35 24.91 5.06
C LEU A 84 -17.41 25.66 4.23
N GLY A 85 -16.97 26.47 3.27
CA GLY A 85 -17.87 27.38 2.55
C GLY A 85 -18.55 28.37 3.51
N GLU A 86 -19.88 28.40 3.49
CA GLU A 86 -20.69 29.25 4.41
C GLU A 86 -20.95 28.60 5.77
N ILE A 87 -20.63 27.29 5.92
CA ILE A 87 -20.89 26.54 7.15
C ILE A 87 -19.72 26.75 8.12
N ARG A 88 -20.05 27.17 9.35
CA ARG A 88 -19.05 27.37 10.41
C ARG A 88 -19.39 26.53 11.62
N HIS A 89 -18.43 25.81 12.14
CA HIS A 89 -18.57 25.03 13.37
C HIS A 89 -17.37 25.24 14.29
N ARG A 90 -17.60 24.96 15.56
CA ARG A 90 -16.64 25.10 16.62
C ARG A 90 -16.23 23.73 17.13
N ALA A 91 -14.98 23.35 16.96
CA ALA A 91 -14.40 22.17 17.55
C ALA A 91 -14.15 22.41 19.06
N ASP A 92 -14.50 21.48 19.93
CA ASP A 92 -14.26 21.61 21.37
C ASP A 92 -12.77 21.75 21.66
N VAL A 93 -11.96 20.90 21.07
CA VAL A 93 -10.50 20.98 21.09
C VAL A 93 -9.95 20.59 19.71
N MET A 94 -8.91 21.27 19.29
CA MET A 94 -8.16 20.90 18.08
C MET A 94 -6.67 20.86 18.37
N ILE A 95 -6.06 19.72 18.02
CA ILE A 95 -4.60 19.52 18.08
C ILE A 95 -4.15 19.05 16.70
N ASP A 96 -3.29 19.80 16.05
CA ASP A 96 -2.86 19.55 14.67
C ASP A 96 -4.08 19.36 13.73
N ARG A 97 -4.26 18.18 13.18
CA ARG A 97 -5.41 17.79 12.34
C ARG A 97 -6.40 16.86 13.03
N THR A 98 -6.41 16.87 14.35
CA THR A 98 -7.34 16.08 15.16
C THR A 98 -8.28 17.00 15.90
N VAL A 99 -9.55 16.86 15.61
CA VAL A 99 -10.65 17.45 16.38
C VAL A 99 -11.05 16.47 17.47
N ILE A 100 -11.20 16.97 18.70
CA ILE A 100 -11.69 16.19 19.83
C ILE A 100 -13.00 16.80 20.27
N GLU A 101 -14.06 16.01 20.24
CA GLU A 101 -15.41 16.39 20.64
C GLU A 101 -15.81 15.64 21.92
N PHE A 102 -16.32 16.37 22.91
CA PHE A 102 -16.75 15.84 24.20
C PHE A 102 -18.26 15.84 24.30
N GLN A 103 -18.87 14.66 24.48
CA GLN A 103 -20.32 14.52 24.43
C GLN A 103 -20.86 13.85 25.68
N HIS A 104 -21.51 14.66 26.56
CA HIS A 104 -22.21 14.22 27.76
C HIS A 104 -23.67 13.88 27.48
N SER A 105 -24.39 14.76 26.82
CA SER A 105 -25.83 14.61 26.50
C SER A 105 -26.06 13.68 25.30
N SER A 106 -27.31 13.29 25.05
CA SER A 106 -27.68 12.50 23.91
C SER A 106 -27.51 13.27 22.60
N LEU A 107 -26.81 12.69 21.63
CA LEU A 107 -26.64 13.21 20.27
C LEU A 107 -27.38 12.29 19.29
N SER A 108 -28.14 12.83 18.32
CA SER A 108 -28.76 11.98 17.30
C SER A 108 -27.74 11.43 16.30
N ALA A 109 -27.97 10.22 15.74
CA ALA A 109 -27.12 9.61 14.72
C ALA A 109 -26.89 10.54 13.52
N ARG A 110 -27.94 11.25 13.08
CA ARG A 110 -27.84 12.21 11.99
C ARG A 110 -26.87 13.36 12.29
N LYS A 111 -26.95 13.99 13.48
CA LYS A 111 -26.04 15.08 13.85
C LYS A 111 -24.62 14.60 14.06
N PHE A 112 -24.46 13.40 14.61
CA PHE A 112 -23.14 12.76 14.71
C PHE A 112 -22.50 12.58 13.32
N ALA A 113 -23.27 12.07 12.37
CA ALA A 113 -22.80 11.90 10.98
C ALA A 113 -22.51 13.25 10.27
N GLU A 114 -23.39 14.26 10.44
CA GLU A 114 -23.20 15.60 9.88
C GLU A 114 -21.92 16.27 10.39
N ARG A 115 -21.61 16.16 11.70
CA ARG A 115 -20.37 16.70 12.29
C ARG A 115 -19.14 15.97 11.78
N ASN A 116 -19.18 14.65 11.74
CA ASN A 116 -18.07 13.86 11.20
C ASN A 116 -17.81 14.20 9.73
N HIS A 117 -18.87 14.31 8.92
CA HIS A 117 -18.75 14.69 7.52
C HIS A 117 -18.10 16.08 7.36
N PHE A 118 -18.57 17.07 8.12
CA PHE A 118 -18.02 18.42 8.07
C PHE A 118 -16.53 18.47 8.40
N TYR A 119 -16.09 17.81 9.48
CA TYR A 119 -14.67 17.81 9.85
C TYR A 119 -13.83 16.97 8.90
N ASN A 120 -14.38 15.86 8.37
CA ASN A 120 -13.69 15.01 7.42
C ASN A 120 -13.51 15.73 6.06
N GLU A 121 -14.48 16.50 5.59
CA GLU A 121 -14.33 17.34 4.39
C GLU A 121 -13.21 18.38 4.53
N LEU A 122 -12.98 18.88 5.76
CA LEU A 122 -11.85 19.75 6.09
C LEU A 122 -10.52 18.97 6.30
N GLY A 123 -10.55 17.64 6.17
CA GLY A 123 -9.38 16.78 6.34
C GLY A 123 -8.93 16.60 7.79
N TYR A 124 -9.85 16.76 8.74
CA TYR A 124 -9.58 16.51 10.15
C TYR A 124 -10.00 15.10 10.56
N LYS A 125 -9.16 14.46 11.37
CA LYS A 125 -9.55 13.28 12.15
C LYS A 125 -10.43 13.72 13.31
N VAL A 126 -11.49 12.97 13.60
CA VAL A 126 -12.40 13.27 14.72
C VAL A 126 -12.28 12.20 15.79
N ILE A 127 -12.01 12.63 17.01
CA ILE A 127 -12.04 11.79 18.21
C ILE A 127 -13.21 12.22 19.07
N TRP A 128 -14.15 11.31 19.29
CA TRP A 128 -15.26 11.52 20.19
C TRP A 128 -14.99 10.90 21.54
N VAL A 129 -15.28 11.64 22.60
CA VAL A 129 -15.32 11.11 23.96
C VAL A 129 -16.76 11.22 24.47
N PHE A 130 -17.40 10.10 24.76
CA PHE A 130 -18.74 10.05 25.31
C PHE A 130 -18.70 9.72 26.79
N ASP A 131 -19.45 10.49 27.56
CA ASP A 131 -19.70 10.19 28.98
C ASP A 131 -20.72 9.06 29.09
N LEU A 132 -20.31 7.91 29.55
CA LEU A 132 -21.11 6.71 29.77
C LEU A 132 -20.90 6.14 31.20
N ILE A 133 -20.41 6.97 32.13
CA ILE A 133 -20.13 6.55 33.50
C ILE A 133 -21.39 5.96 34.14
N GLU A 134 -22.51 6.68 34.13
CA GLU A 134 -23.77 6.20 34.67
C GLU A 134 -24.27 4.91 34.02
N ASN A 135 -24.06 4.75 32.70
CA ASN A 135 -24.46 3.52 31.99
C ASN A 135 -23.64 2.32 32.46
N TYR A 136 -22.34 2.52 32.76
CA TYR A 136 -21.46 1.48 33.27
C TYR A 136 -21.74 1.17 34.74
N GLU A 137 -21.87 2.15 35.60
CA GLU A 137 -22.16 2.01 37.02
C GLU A 137 -23.55 1.37 37.27
N SER A 138 -24.54 1.68 36.43
CA SER A 138 -25.89 1.07 36.51
C SER A 138 -25.93 -0.36 35.93
N GLY A 139 -24.86 -0.88 35.39
CA GLY A 139 -24.78 -2.24 34.77
C GLY A 139 -25.48 -2.35 33.42
N GLN A 140 -25.82 -1.23 32.78
CA GLN A 140 -26.30 -1.24 31.39
C GLN A 140 -25.18 -1.60 30.41
N ILE A 141 -23.93 -1.24 30.74
CA ILE A 141 -22.73 -1.68 30.05
C ILE A 141 -21.96 -2.60 30.99
N VAL A 142 -21.64 -3.81 30.52
CA VAL A 142 -20.86 -4.80 31.28
C VAL A 142 -19.69 -5.31 30.42
N SER A 143 -18.53 -5.49 31.06
CA SER A 143 -17.35 -6.05 30.39
C SER A 143 -17.31 -7.57 30.55
N GLU A 144 -17.04 -8.28 29.45
CA GLU A 144 -16.76 -9.72 29.44
C GLU A 144 -15.32 -9.92 28.99
N PHE A 145 -14.50 -10.60 29.78
CA PHE A 145 -13.12 -10.88 29.40
C PHE A 145 -13.11 -12.04 28.37
N SER A 146 -12.66 -11.79 27.14
CA SER A 146 -12.33 -12.86 26.20
C SER A 146 -10.81 -13.03 26.16
N GLY A 147 -10.31 -14.20 26.52
CA GLY A 147 -8.88 -14.52 26.52
C GLY A 147 -8.26 -14.70 25.13
N GLY A 148 -8.71 -13.97 24.11
CA GLY A 148 -8.25 -14.03 22.72
C GLY A 148 -7.77 -12.67 22.19
N GLU A 149 -7.40 -12.60 20.93
CA GLU A 149 -6.88 -11.40 20.25
C GLU A 149 -7.85 -10.19 20.24
N ASN A 150 -9.13 -10.41 20.54
CA ASN A 150 -10.16 -9.36 20.53
C ASN A 150 -10.20 -8.47 21.78
N GLY A 151 -9.32 -8.68 22.75
CA GLY A 151 -9.26 -7.86 23.96
C GLY A 151 -10.48 -8.03 24.87
N ILE A 152 -11.07 -6.91 25.33
CA ILE A 152 -12.19 -6.85 26.25
C ILE A 152 -13.47 -6.65 25.43
N ILE A 153 -14.45 -7.53 25.62
CA ILE A 153 -15.77 -7.39 24.98
C ILE A 153 -16.72 -6.71 25.96
N PHE A 154 -17.46 -5.74 25.46
CA PHE A 154 -18.49 -5.03 26.20
C PHE A 154 -19.86 -5.36 25.62
N LYS A 155 -20.83 -5.56 26.51
CA LYS A 155 -22.25 -5.65 26.17
C LYS A 155 -22.99 -4.43 26.68
N TRP A 156 -23.78 -3.80 25.81
CA TRP A 156 -24.60 -2.63 26.11
C TRP A 156 -26.08 -2.92 25.88
N THR A 157 -26.85 -3.01 26.96
CA THR A 157 -28.26 -3.44 26.90
C THR A 157 -29.19 -2.46 26.18
N ARG A 158 -28.89 -1.17 26.23
CA ARG A 158 -29.68 -0.09 25.59
C ARG A 158 -28.75 0.99 25.05
N PRO A 159 -28.11 0.78 23.89
CA PRO A 159 -27.25 1.79 23.30
C PRO A 159 -27.99 3.08 22.98
N ARG A 160 -27.28 4.21 23.07
CA ARG A 160 -27.82 5.53 22.69
C ARG A 160 -28.16 5.52 21.18
N SER A 161 -29.18 6.32 20.81
CA SER A 161 -29.60 6.45 19.40
C SER A 161 -28.50 6.94 18.46
N THR A 162 -27.45 7.58 18.99
CA THR A 162 -26.24 7.99 18.27
C THR A 162 -25.59 6.83 17.49
N PHE A 163 -25.68 5.61 18.04
CA PHE A 163 -24.94 4.43 17.58
C PHE A 163 -25.82 3.41 16.82
N LYS A 164 -26.95 3.83 16.26
CA LYS A 164 -27.87 2.93 15.57
C LYS A 164 -27.43 2.57 14.15
N ASP A 165 -26.57 3.37 13.54
CA ASP A 165 -26.09 3.13 12.17
C ASP A 165 -24.69 2.52 12.20
N SER A 166 -24.45 1.56 11.32
CA SER A 166 -23.23 0.72 11.29
C SER A 166 -21.94 1.44 10.85
N ASP A 167 -22.02 2.68 10.33
CA ASP A 167 -20.87 3.40 9.77
C ASP A 167 -20.13 4.30 10.78
N ILE A 168 -20.25 4.02 12.06
CA ILE A 168 -19.71 4.84 13.15
C ILE A 168 -18.18 4.83 13.19
N LEU A 169 -17.54 3.76 12.73
CA LEU A 169 -16.08 3.58 12.72
C LEU A 169 -15.50 3.73 11.31
N SER A 170 -15.78 4.83 10.62
CA SER A 170 -15.02 5.18 9.41
C SER A 170 -13.59 5.57 9.80
N GLY A 171 -12.60 5.30 8.95
CA GLY A 171 -11.18 5.50 9.26
C GLY A 171 -10.74 6.89 9.73
N PHE A 172 -11.64 7.87 9.70
CA PHE A 172 -11.45 9.25 10.17
C PHE A 172 -12.11 9.55 11.52
N VAL A 173 -12.86 8.60 12.09
CA VAL A 173 -13.63 8.79 13.33
C VAL A 173 -13.21 7.73 14.33
N GLU A 174 -12.76 8.16 15.50
CA GLU A 174 -12.50 7.30 16.64
C GLU A 174 -13.46 7.64 17.77
N VAL A 175 -13.94 6.62 18.46
CA VAL A 175 -14.90 6.78 19.56
C VAL A 175 -14.30 6.22 20.84
N PHE A 176 -14.27 7.04 21.86
CA PHE A 176 -13.90 6.67 23.23
C PHE A 176 -15.10 6.77 24.15
N PHE A 177 -15.26 5.79 25.01
CA PHE A 177 -16.25 5.80 26.07
C PHE A 177 -15.56 5.97 27.42
N GLN A 178 -15.95 6.99 28.16
CA GLN A 178 -15.60 7.06 29.56
C GLN A 178 -16.62 6.23 30.34
N LEU A 179 -16.16 5.16 30.99
CA LEU A 179 -17.02 4.20 31.67
C LEU A 179 -16.97 4.31 33.19
N ASN A 180 -15.91 4.88 33.75
CA ASN A 180 -15.82 5.15 35.17
C ASN A 180 -15.08 6.45 35.46
N SER A 181 -15.20 6.93 36.69
CA SER A 181 -14.51 8.15 37.17
C SER A 181 -13.10 7.88 37.69
N ASP A 182 -12.65 6.60 37.76
CA ASP A 182 -11.31 6.22 38.19
C ASP A 182 -10.26 6.76 37.20
N GLY A 183 -9.36 7.60 37.70
CA GLY A 183 -8.29 8.18 36.90
C GLY A 183 -7.26 7.18 36.36
N HIS A 184 -7.18 5.97 36.93
CA HIS A 184 -6.21 4.97 36.52
C HIS A 184 -6.66 4.18 35.26
N GLN A 185 -7.94 3.87 35.13
CA GLN A 185 -8.49 3.16 33.96
C GLN A 185 -9.94 3.64 33.77
N SER A 186 -10.15 4.67 32.98
CA SER A 186 -11.46 5.30 32.86
C SER A 186 -12.06 5.28 31.46
N LEU A 187 -11.26 5.14 30.40
CA LEU A 187 -11.72 5.18 29.02
C LEU A 187 -11.42 3.89 28.28
N VAL A 188 -12.29 3.56 27.34
CA VAL A 188 -12.07 2.49 26.37
C VAL A 188 -12.28 3.06 24.97
N ARG A 189 -11.40 2.71 24.02
CA ARG A 189 -11.63 3.01 22.62
C ARG A 189 -12.49 1.89 22.01
N VAL A 190 -13.47 2.24 21.20
CA VAL A 190 -14.21 1.26 20.41
C VAL A 190 -13.34 0.82 19.25
N ASP A 191 -12.82 -0.40 19.32
CA ASP A 191 -11.94 -0.96 18.29
C ASP A 191 -12.72 -1.71 17.21
N ASP A 192 -13.87 -2.33 17.59
CA ASP A 192 -14.77 -3.01 16.67
C ASP A 192 -16.20 -3.05 17.23
N THR A 193 -17.19 -3.04 16.34
CA THR A 193 -18.62 -3.24 16.66
C THR A 193 -19.01 -4.67 16.31
N LEU A 194 -19.35 -5.47 17.31
CA LEU A 194 -19.63 -6.89 17.18
C LEU A 194 -21.11 -7.20 16.93
N SER A 195 -21.97 -6.19 16.91
CA SER A 195 -23.40 -6.28 16.61
C SER A 195 -23.96 -4.98 16.08
N SER A 196 -25.09 -5.01 15.37
CA SER A 196 -25.79 -3.83 14.91
C SER A 196 -26.19 -2.93 16.10
N GLY A 197 -26.06 -1.61 15.92
CA GLY A 197 -26.45 -0.63 16.94
C GLY A 197 -25.62 -0.62 18.20
N MET A 198 -24.40 -1.14 18.17
CA MET A 198 -23.41 -1.14 19.26
C MET A 198 -23.86 -1.88 20.55
N GLU A 199 -24.73 -2.87 20.42
CA GLU A 199 -25.11 -3.74 21.56
C GLU A 199 -23.92 -4.57 22.07
N ARG A 200 -22.94 -4.82 21.22
CA ARG A 200 -21.66 -5.44 21.57
C ARG A 200 -20.54 -4.73 20.83
N PHE A 201 -19.48 -4.38 21.56
CA PHE A 201 -18.27 -3.78 21.01
C PHE A 201 -17.04 -4.31 21.71
N SER A 202 -15.87 -4.17 21.10
CA SER A 202 -14.60 -4.59 21.68
C SER A 202 -13.66 -3.40 21.87
N SER A 203 -12.79 -3.52 22.87
CA SER A 203 -11.66 -2.64 23.12
C SER A 203 -10.44 -3.46 23.50
N ARG A 204 -9.27 -3.05 22.99
CA ARG A 204 -8.02 -3.77 23.27
C ARG A 204 -7.48 -3.53 24.68
N LYS A 205 -7.75 -2.36 25.22
CA LYS A 205 -7.25 -1.96 26.55
C LYS A 205 -8.07 -0.83 27.15
N TRP A 206 -7.92 -0.66 28.45
CA TRP A 206 -8.33 0.53 29.15
C TRP A 206 -7.26 1.62 29.04
N TYR A 207 -7.71 2.87 28.97
CA TYR A 207 -6.87 4.07 28.99
C TYR A 207 -7.09 4.84 30.29
N SER A 208 -6.02 5.30 30.94
CA SER A 208 -6.13 6.37 31.92
C SER A 208 -6.36 7.70 31.23
N LYS A 209 -6.76 8.73 32.00
CA LYS A 209 -6.86 10.09 31.46
C LYS A 209 -5.52 10.56 30.89
N ASP A 210 -4.41 10.32 31.57
CA ASP A 210 -3.09 10.72 31.09
C ASP A 210 -2.69 9.99 29.81
N GLN A 211 -3.00 8.69 29.70
CA GLN A 211 -2.78 7.93 28.48
C GLN A 211 -3.64 8.46 27.32
N PHE A 212 -4.88 8.87 27.59
CA PHE A 212 -5.73 9.48 26.57
C PHE A 212 -5.20 10.87 26.17
N LEU A 213 -4.78 11.70 27.10
CA LEU A 213 -4.19 13.00 26.81
C LEU A 213 -2.91 12.84 25.97
N SER A 214 -2.06 11.90 26.32
CA SER A 214 -0.89 11.54 25.52
C SER A 214 -1.29 11.03 24.11
N TYR A 215 -2.31 10.19 24.04
CA TYR A 215 -2.85 9.67 22.77
C TYR A 215 -3.34 10.78 21.84
N THR A 216 -3.95 11.82 22.39
CA THR A 216 -4.43 12.98 21.64
C THR A 216 -3.37 14.05 21.39
N GLY A 217 -2.13 13.82 21.81
CA GLY A 217 -0.98 14.69 21.59
C GLY A 217 -0.76 15.74 22.66
N LEU A 218 -1.37 15.60 23.86
CA LEU A 218 -1.10 16.42 25.02
C LEU A 218 -0.11 15.73 25.97
N LEU A 219 1.09 16.29 26.12
CA LEU A 219 2.14 15.82 27.05
C LEU A 219 2.35 16.86 28.16
N ASP A 220 2.41 16.40 29.43
CA ASP A 220 2.70 17.22 30.62
C ASP A 220 1.88 18.53 30.71
N GLY A 221 0.58 18.50 30.34
CA GLY A 221 -0.30 19.65 30.38
C GLY A 221 0.02 20.74 29.36
N LYS A 222 0.94 20.47 28.45
CA LYS A 222 1.23 21.31 27.28
C LYS A 222 0.81 20.53 26.04
N CYS A 223 0.21 21.23 25.09
CA CYS A 223 0.05 20.65 23.74
C CYS A 223 1.43 20.14 23.30
N ALA A 224 1.50 18.92 22.81
CA ALA A 224 2.73 18.37 22.25
C ALA A 224 3.05 19.07 20.93
N LEU A 225 3.22 20.37 21.01
CA LEU A 225 4.09 21.12 20.14
C LEU A 225 5.45 21.04 20.80
N PRO A 226 6.37 20.19 20.36
CA PRO A 226 7.75 20.30 20.79
C PRO A 226 8.40 21.43 20.00
N TYR A 227 7.79 22.57 20.00
CA TYR A 227 8.42 23.83 19.66
C TYR A 227 8.60 24.55 21.00
N HIS A 228 9.53 24.06 21.79
CA HIS A 228 10.25 24.99 22.67
C HIS A 228 11.04 25.88 21.70
N GLU A 229 10.57 27.10 21.55
CA GLU A 229 11.43 28.23 21.25
C GLU A 229 12.47 28.37 22.38
N ASP A 230 13.33 27.37 22.52
CA ASP A 230 14.60 27.54 23.16
C ASP A 230 15.40 28.33 22.11
N GLU A 231 15.46 29.65 22.26
CA GLU A 231 16.12 30.54 21.31
C GLU A 231 17.53 30.05 20.96
N ALA A 232 18.20 29.38 21.92
CA ALA A 232 19.52 28.79 21.73
C ALA A 232 19.49 27.58 20.77
N ILE A 233 18.51 26.71 20.88
CA ILE A 233 18.36 25.55 19.97
C ILE A 233 17.96 25.99 18.56
N ASN A 234 17.13 27.01 18.47
CA ASN A 234 16.71 27.58 17.19
C ASN A 234 17.89 28.24 16.50
N GLN A 235 18.73 28.97 17.22
CA GLN A 235 19.95 29.58 16.69
C GLN A 235 20.95 28.54 16.19
N GLN A 236 21.21 27.47 16.95
CA GLN A 236 22.09 26.37 16.52
C GLN A 236 21.57 25.67 15.25
N TYR A 237 20.27 25.51 15.13
CA TYR A 237 19.66 24.92 13.95
C TYR A 237 19.83 25.85 12.71
N ILE A 238 19.64 27.15 12.87
CA ILE A 238 19.87 28.14 11.81
C ILE A 238 21.33 28.07 11.34
N GLU A 239 22.29 28.15 12.26
CA GLU A 239 23.72 28.04 11.96
C GLU A 239 24.09 26.72 11.26
N PHE A 240 23.44 25.60 11.67
CA PHE A 240 23.60 24.31 11.00
C PHE A 240 23.07 24.37 9.56
N CYS A 241 21.87 24.91 9.34
CA CYS A 241 21.30 25.05 8.00
C CYS A 241 22.15 25.92 7.09
N ASP A 242 22.66 27.06 7.59
CA ASP A 242 23.52 27.96 6.83
C ASP A 242 24.88 27.31 6.51
N LYS A 243 25.49 26.63 7.47
CA LYS A 243 26.77 25.94 7.30
C LYS A 243 26.74 24.88 6.20
N TYR A 244 25.65 24.15 6.10
CA TYR A 244 25.50 23.02 5.15
C TYR A 244 24.60 23.35 3.95
N ASN A 245 24.19 24.65 3.82
CA ASN A 245 23.27 25.12 2.78
C ASN A 245 21.98 24.29 2.66
N ILE A 246 21.37 24.00 3.81
CA ILE A 246 20.14 23.21 3.92
C ILE A 246 18.95 24.17 3.85
N ARG A 247 17.99 23.87 2.97
CA ARG A 247 16.73 24.61 2.88
C ARG A 247 15.57 23.65 2.99
N LEU A 248 14.83 23.74 4.08
CA LEU A 248 13.68 22.90 4.38
C LEU A 248 12.44 23.78 4.55
N ASN A 249 11.26 23.21 4.30
CA ASN A 249 10.01 23.85 4.71
C ASN A 249 9.71 23.54 6.18
N LYS A 250 8.74 24.24 6.77
CA LYS A 250 8.40 24.12 8.20
C LYS A 250 8.06 22.67 8.63
N GLN A 251 7.37 21.89 7.78
CA GLN A 251 7.06 20.48 8.06
C GLN A 251 8.32 19.62 8.08
N GLN A 252 9.23 19.84 7.14
CA GLN A 252 10.52 19.15 7.07
C GLN A 252 11.45 19.54 8.23
N GLU A 253 11.52 20.84 8.58
CA GLU A 253 12.28 21.35 9.72
C GLU A 253 11.84 20.69 11.01
N ARG A 254 10.55 20.64 11.27
CA ARG A 254 9.98 19.97 12.45
C ARG A 254 10.38 18.50 12.50
N ALA A 255 10.34 17.78 11.38
CA ALA A 255 10.74 16.38 11.32
C ALA A 255 12.23 16.16 11.56
N VAL A 256 13.08 17.13 11.22
CA VAL A 256 14.52 17.11 11.48
C VAL A 256 14.81 17.38 12.96
N GLN A 257 14.14 18.34 13.57
CA GLN A 257 14.42 18.81 14.93
C GLN A 257 13.86 17.89 16.03
N LEU A 258 12.74 17.20 15.79
CA LEU A 258 12.12 16.31 16.75
C LEU A 258 12.89 14.98 16.87
N VAL A 259 13.96 14.96 17.69
CA VAL A 259 14.89 13.83 17.76
C VAL A 259 14.44 12.77 18.75
N GLU A 260 13.90 13.15 19.90
CA GLU A 260 13.59 12.26 21.00
C GLU A 260 12.20 11.61 20.86
N GLY A 261 12.03 10.44 21.48
CA GLY A 261 10.76 9.71 21.55
C GLY A 261 10.43 8.86 20.34
N ALA A 262 9.17 8.49 20.24
CA ALA A 262 8.64 7.70 19.12
C ALA A 262 7.98 8.63 18.10
N ASN A 263 8.55 8.73 16.92
CA ASN A 263 8.12 9.66 15.89
C ASN A 263 7.75 8.93 14.59
N LEU A 264 6.57 9.18 14.07
CA LEU A 264 6.11 8.73 12.76
C LEU A 264 6.03 9.92 11.81
N LEU A 265 6.70 9.87 10.69
CA LEU A 265 6.60 10.85 9.61
C LEU A 265 5.81 10.27 8.45
N LEU A 266 4.59 10.76 8.27
CA LEU A 266 3.75 10.43 7.13
C LEU A 266 4.05 11.42 5.99
N ALA A 267 4.57 10.91 4.90
CA ALA A 267 5.20 11.72 3.87
C ALA A 267 4.69 11.37 2.48
N VAL A 268 3.92 12.27 1.87
CA VAL A 268 3.37 12.08 0.52
C VAL A 268 4.45 11.87 -0.54
N PRO A 269 4.13 11.28 -1.70
CA PRO A 269 5.08 11.15 -2.81
C PRO A 269 5.75 12.47 -3.15
N GLY A 270 7.06 12.46 -3.42
CA GLY A 270 7.80 13.65 -3.81
C GLY A 270 7.96 14.75 -2.74
N SER A 271 7.71 14.45 -1.47
CA SER A 271 7.85 15.41 -0.36
C SER A 271 9.26 15.54 0.23
N GLY A 272 10.23 14.76 -0.28
CA GLY A 272 11.63 14.83 0.17
C GLY A 272 11.97 13.96 1.39
N LYS A 273 11.31 12.81 1.58
CA LYS A 273 11.56 11.85 2.67
C LYS A 273 13.05 11.61 2.95
N THR A 274 13.79 11.19 1.94
CA THR A 274 15.23 10.89 2.07
C THR A 274 16.06 12.11 2.46
N THR A 275 15.69 13.29 1.98
CA THR A 275 16.35 14.56 2.34
C THR A 275 16.17 14.83 3.83
N VAL A 276 14.96 14.70 4.34
CA VAL A 276 14.67 14.90 5.78
C VAL A 276 15.40 13.88 6.64
N LEU A 277 15.42 12.60 6.26
CA LEU A 277 16.18 11.57 6.97
C LEU A 277 17.67 11.93 7.06
N VAL A 278 18.29 12.27 5.95
CA VAL A 278 19.71 12.63 5.91
C VAL A 278 20.00 13.90 6.72
N CYS A 279 19.16 14.94 6.59
CA CYS A 279 19.31 16.18 7.36
C CYS A 279 19.13 15.94 8.87
N ARG A 280 18.17 15.08 9.25
CA ARG A 280 17.96 14.67 10.65
C ARG A 280 19.20 13.99 11.24
N LEU A 281 19.79 13.02 10.53
CA LEU A 281 21.04 12.38 10.96
C LEU A 281 22.18 13.39 11.11
N GLY A 282 22.28 14.36 10.18
CA GLY A 282 23.25 15.46 10.29
C GLY A 282 22.99 16.34 11.51
N TYR A 283 21.76 16.74 11.77
CA TYR A 283 21.36 17.52 12.93
C TYR A 283 21.67 16.80 14.25
N MET A 284 21.34 15.50 14.34
CA MET A 284 21.63 14.67 15.51
C MET A 284 23.13 14.66 15.83
N THR A 285 23.98 14.48 14.83
CA THR A 285 25.43 14.31 15.04
C THR A 285 26.17 15.64 15.19
N HIS A 286 25.79 16.70 14.46
CA HIS A 286 26.53 17.97 14.43
C HIS A 286 25.98 19.04 15.37
N CYS A 287 24.67 19.00 15.70
CA CYS A 287 24.05 19.97 16.60
C CYS A 287 23.76 19.38 17.98
N ARG A 288 23.17 18.17 18.01
CA ARG A 288 22.75 17.55 19.28
C ARG A 288 23.89 16.75 19.94
N GLY A 289 25.05 16.61 19.30
CA GLY A 289 26.20 15.90 19.84
C GLY A 289 25.98 14.41 20.08
N ILE A 290 24.99 13.81 19.39
CA ILE A 290 24.67 12.38 19.52
C ILE A 290 25.80 11.57 18.87
N ASP A 291 26.32 10.58 19.63
CA ASP A 291 27.36 9.69 19.13
C ASP A 291 26.83 8.92 17.88
N PRO A 292 27.47 9.07 16.71
CA PRO A 292 27.02 8.41 15.50
C PRO A 292 26.99 6.88 15.58
N ARG A 293 27.74 6.27 16.50
CA ARG A 293 27.72 4.82 16.76
C ARG A 293 26.41 4.33 17.38
N ASN A 294 25.66 5.23 18.01
CA ASN A 294 24.36 4.96 18.63
C ASN A 294 23.20 5.07 17.64
N ILE A 295 23.48 5.41 16.36
CA ILE A 295 22.46 5.62 15.34
C ILE A 295 22.41 4.44 14.38
N LEU A 296 21.20 3.89 14.20
CA LEU A 296 20.87 2.86 13.22
C LEU A 296 19.86 3.41 12.24
N SER A 297 20.19 3.39 10.95
CA SER A 297 19.28 3.74 9.85
C SER A 297 18.96 2.49 9.03
N ILE A 298 17.70 2.08 9.06
CA ILE A 298 17.18 0.89 8.38
C ILE A 298 16.49 1.33 7.09
N THR A 299 16.82 0.66 5.98
CA THR A 299 16.20 0.87 4.68
C THR A 299 15.74 -0.45 4.08
N TYR A 300 14.83 -0.39 3.08
CA TYR A 300 14.29 -1.58 2.45
C TYR A 300 15.31 -2.32 1.55
N THR A 301 16.17 -1.59 0.85
CA THR A 301 17.16 -2.17 -0.08
C THR A 301 18.59 -1.78 0.27
N LYS A 302 19.56 -2.62 -0.13
CA LYS A 302 21.00 -2.32 0.00
C LYS A 302 21.38 -1.05 -0.76
N ALA A 303 20.80 -0.85 -1.96
CA ALA A 303 21.04 0.34 -2.76
C ALA A 303 20.57 1.62 -2.05
N ALA A 304 19.41 1.60 -1.41
CA ALA A 304 18.91 2.74 -0.62
C ALA A 304 19.79 3.02 0.61
N ALA A 305 20.31 1.99 1.28
CA ALA A 305 21.22 2.16 2.41
C ALA A 305 22.54 2.85 1.97
N GLU A 306 23.10 2.41 0.86
CA GLU A 306 24.32 2.99 0.31
C GLU A 306 24.09 4.42 -0.21
N GLU A 307 22.99 4.65 -0.91
CA GLU A 307 22.59 5.99 -1.37
C GLU A 307 22.44 6.96 -0.20
N MET A 308 21.78 6.55 0.88
CA MET A 308 21.61 7.38 2.08
C MET A 308 22.95 7.70 2.73
N LYS A 309 23.84 6.72 2.83
CA LYS A 309 25.21 6.89 3.32
C LYS A 309 26.01 7.88 2.48
N GLU A 310 25.96 7.74 1.16
CA GLU A 310 26.68 8.64 0.25
C GLU A 310 26.08 10.06 0.24
N ARG A 311 24.75 10.21 0.35
CA ARG A 311 24.11 11.53 0.52
C ARG A 311 24.54 12.20 1.84
N TYR A 312 24.57 11.42 2.94
CA TYR A 312 25.08 11.93 4.23
C TYR A 312 26.53 12.38 4.11
N LYS A 313 27.39 11.53 3.53
CA LYS A 313 28.81 11.82 3.32
C LYS A 313 29.04 13.07 2.46
N LYS A 314 28.25 13.25 1.41
CA LYS A 314 28.31 14.42 0.52
C LYS A 314 27.95 15.72 1.24
N LEU A 315 26.95 15.70 2.12
CA LEU A 315 26.48 16.89 2.85
C LEU A 315 27.34 17.21 4.08
N PHE A 316 27.70 16.20 4.87
CA PHE A 316 28.27 16.35 6.20
C PHE A 316 29.70 15.83 6.35
N GLY A 317 30.26 15.23 5.31
CA GLY A 317 31.62 14.69 5.31
C GLY A 317 31.70 13.21 5.74
N ALA A 318 32.91 12.65 5.59
CA ALA A 318 33.13 11.20 5.78
C ALA A 318 33.31 10.79 7.26
N ALA A 319 33.60 11.73 8.16
CA ALA A 319 34.00 11.42 9.52
C ALA A 319 32.94 10.59 10.29
N PHE A 320 31.69 10.98 10.24
CA PHE A 320 30.59 10.31 10.92
C PHE A 320 29.85 9.28 10.04
N SER A 321 29.89 9.44 8.70
CA SER A 321 29.20 8.53 7.79
C SER A 321 29.61 7.06 7.91
N ASN A 322 30.86 6.81 8.35
CA ASN A 322 31.37 5.45 8.57
C ASN A 322 31.07 4.91 9.97
N GLN A 323 30.62 5.75 10.89
CA GLN A 323 30.28 5.38 12.26
C GLN A 323 28.78 5.14 12.44
N ILE A 324 27.92 5.87 11.70
CA ILE A 324 26.49 5.59 11.61
C ILE A 324 26.27 4.23 10.95
N THR A 325 25.37 3.42 11.50
CA THR A 325 25.06 2.11 10.96
C THR A 325 23.92 2.24 9.95
N PHE A 326 24.22 2.13 8.64
CA PHE A 326 23.24 2.05 7.56
C PHE A 326 23.07 0.58 7.12
N LYS A 327 21.88 0.00 7.26
CA LYS A 327 21.66 -1.42 6.96
C LYS A 327 20.22 -1.67 6.46
N THR A 328 20.06 -2.79 5.73
CA THR A 328 18.72 -3.38 5.56
C THR A 328 18.39 -4.22 6.80
N ILE A 329 17.08 -4.45 7.02
CA ILE A 329 16.65 -5.28 8.15
C ILE A 329 17.25 -6.70 8.07
N ASN A 330 17.31 -7.31 6.90
CA ASN A 330 17.92 -8.63 6.73
C ASN A 330 19.40 -8.64 7.07
N SER A 331 20.15 -7.60 6.65
CA SER A 331 21.58 -7.46 6.99
C SER A 331 21.80 -7.30 8.51
N LEU A 332 20.88 -6.62 9.21
CA LEU A 332 20.91 -6.52 10.66
C LEU A 332 20.57 -7.88 11.33
N CYS A 333 19.60 -8.62 10.77
CA CYS A 333 19.27 -9.97 11.24
C CYS A 333 20.45 -10.94 11.13
N VAL A 334 21.24 -10.84 10.05
CA VAL A 334 22.50 -11.61 9.92
C VAL A 334 23.49 -11.28 11.05
N ASP A 335 23.64 -10.01 11.41
CA ASP A 335 24.52 -9.64 12.55
C ASP A 335 24.02 -10.26 13.86
N ILE A 336 22.71 -10.26 14.10
CA ILE A 336 22.10 -10.87 15.30
C ILE A 336 22.38 -12.37 15.35
N ILE A 337 22.18 -13.07 14.21
CA ILE A 337 22.47 -14.50 14.09
C ILE A 337 23.96 -14.79 14.34
N ASN A 338 24.86 -13.99 13.78
CA ASN A 338 26.30 -14.15 13.97
C ASN A 338 26.72 -13.88 15.42
N THR A 339 26.12 -12.87 16.08
CA THR A 339 26.34 -12.61 17.51
C THR A 339 25.94 -13.81 18.35
N TYR A 340 24.77 -14.37 18.09
CA TYR A 340 24.30 -15.59 18.75
C TYR A 340 25.24 -16.78 18.48
N ALA A 341 25.63 -17.00 17.22
CA ALA A 341 26.52 -18.08 16.85
C ALA A 341 27.86 -17.99 17.59
N THR A 342 28.41 -16.80 17.71
CA THR A 342 29.69 -16.55 18.40
C THR A 342 29.60 -16.70 19.91
N GLN A 343 28.53 -16.15 20.53
CA GLN A 343 28.43 -16.06 22.00
C GLN A 343 27.82 -17.30 22.64
N LYS A 344 26.85 -17.94 21.98
CA LYS A 344 26.02 -19.00 22.60
C LYS A 344 26.14 -20.36 21.90
N SER A 345 25.96 -20.40 20.60
CA SER A 345 25.84 -21.66 19.86
C SER A 345 27.17 -22.32 19.57
N LYS A 346 28.22 -21.53 19.31
CA LYS A 346 29.53 -21.98 18.79
C LYS A 346 29.44 -22.85 17.53
N LYS A 347 28.26 -22.87 16.86
CA LYS A 347 28.01 -23.57 15.60
C LYS A 347 27.95 -22.55 14.47
N LYS A 348 28.37 -22.98 13.27
CA LYS A 348 28.18 -22.18 12.05
C LYS A 348 26.67 -21.92 11.82
N PRO A 349 26.27 -20.70 11.50
CA PRO A 349 24.90 -20.44 11.04
C PRO A 349 24.55 -21.27 9.80
N PHE A 350 23.28 -21.48 9.55
CA PHE A 350 22.78 -22.12 8.33
C PHE A 350 23.24 -21.33 7.10
N ASP A 351 23.53 -22.02 6.02
CA ASP A 351 23.89 -21.41 4.75
C ASP A 351 22.62 -20.91 4.03
N ILE A 352 22.77 -19.86 3.22
CA ILE A 352 21.64 -19.30 2.46
C ILE A 352 21.38 -20.15 1.24
N VAL A 353 20.13 -20.57 1.06
CA VAL A 353 19.69 -21.25 -0.15
C VAL A 353 19.75 -20.27 -1.34
N ASP A 354 20.42 -20.67 -2.40
CA ASP A 354 20.45 -19.87 -3.63
C ASP A 354 19.14 -20.02 -4.45
N ALA A 355 18.91 -19.08 -5.38
CA ALA A 355 17.69 -19.06 -6.18
C ALA A 355 17.52 -20.34 -7.06
N GLY A 356 18.62 -20.92 -7.53
CA GLY A 356 18.60 -22.15 -8.34
C GLY A 356 18.24 -23.37 -7.51
N GLU A 357 18.81 -23.47 -6.32
CA GLU A 357 18.51 -24.54 -5.36
C GLU A 357 17.08 -24.43 -4.83
N LYS A 358 16.63 -23.21 -4.49
CA LYS A 358 15.24 -22.94 -4.09
C LYS A 358 14.26 -23.40 -5.18
N LYS A 359 14.53 -23.06 -6.45
CA LYS A 359 13.71 -23.47 -7.59
C LYS A 359 13.68 -25.00 -7.74
N LYS A 360 14.82 -25.71 -7.54
CA LYS A 360 14.86 -27.17 -7.57
C LYS A 360 14.02 -27.80 -6.45
N ILE A 361 14.13 -27.29 -5.21
CA ILE A 361 13.36 -27.79 -4.08
C ILE A 361 11.87 -27.65 -4.38
N LEU A 362 11.41 -26.45 -4.79
CA LEU A 362 10.00 -26.21 -5.09
C LEU A 362 9.50 -27.03 -6.28
N SER A 363 10.31 -27.22 -7.32
CA SER A 363 9.95 -28.07 -8.46
C SER A 363 9.80 -29.54 -8.07
N THR A 364 10.63 -30.02 -7.15
CA THR A 364 10.53 -31.40 -6.64
C THR A 364 9.28 -31.56 -5.81
N LEU A 365 9.01 -30.65 -4.89
CA LEU A 365 7.78 -30.64 -4.09
C LEU A 365 6.51 -30.56 -4.94
N TYR A 366 6.53 -29.73 -5.98
CA TYR A 366 5.41 -29.65 -6.93
C TYR A 366 5.12 -30.99 -7.58
N LYS A 367 6.18 -31.68 -8.06
CA LYS A 367 6.04 -32.99 -8.68
C LYS A 367 5.51 -34.05 -7.70
N GLU A 368 5.93 -34.00 -6.44
CA GLU A 368 5.46 -34.92 -5.39
C GLU A 368 3.99 -34.66 -5.02
N ILE A 369 3.56 -33.41 -4.98
CA ILE A 369 2.22 -33.02 -4.55
C ILE A 369 1.21 -33.10 -5.71
N GLU A 370 1.55 -32.56 -6.86
CA GLU A 370 0.64 -32.44 -8.01
C GLU A 370 0.78 -33.58 -9.04
N GLY A 371 1.87 -34.35 -8.99
CA GLY A 371 2.15 -35.41 -9.96
C GLY A 371 2.59 -34.95 -11.36
N ASP A 372 2.85 -33.67 -11.56
CA ASP A 372 3.22 -33.04 -12.81
C ASP A 372 4.48 -32.14 -12.65
N TYR A 373 5.00 -31.61 -13.72
CA TYR A 373 6.14 -30.69 -13.68
C TYR A 373 5.64 -29.25 -13.57
N ALA A 374 6.23 -28.52 -12.62
CA ALA A 374 5.92 -27.12 -12.41
C ALA A 374 6.40 -26.24 -13.57
N THR A 375 5.60 -25.26 -13.94
CA THR A 375 6.03 -24.12 -14.73
C THR A 375 6.73 -23.08 -13.85
N GLU A 376 7.43 -22.15 -14.47
CA GLU A 376 8.08 -21.07 -13.72
C GLU A 376 7.08 -20.17 -12.98
N SER A 377 5.90 -19.95 -13.56
CA SER A 377 4.80 -19.19 -12.94
C SER A 377 4.30 -19.86 -11.66
N GLU A 378 4.11 -21.17 -11.67
CA GLU A 378 3.66 -21.93 -10.50
C GLU A 378 4.70 -21.90 -9.38
N ILE A 379 5.98 -22.04 -9.72
CA ILE A 379 7.08 -21.91 -8.73
C ILE A 379 7.07 -20.54 -8.07
N ILE A 380 6.90 -19.46 -8.85
CA ILE A 380 6.82 -18.09 -8.32
C ILE A 380 5.59 -17.92 -7.43
N GLY A 381 4.44 -18.50 -7.81
CA GLY A 381 3.23 -18.49 -6.99
C GLY A 381 3.44 -19.15 -5.62
N ILE A 382 4.04 -20.35 -5.62
CA ILE A 382 4.36 -21.08 -4.38
C ILE A 382 5.34 -20.29 -3.51
N GLU A 383 6.39 -19.76 -4.11
CA GLU A 383 7.38 -18.92 -3.41
C GLU A 383 6.73 -17.70 -2.76
N THR A 384 5.83 -17.04 -3.47
CA THR A 384 5.10 -15.86 -2.98
C THR A 384 4.25 -16.20 -1.75
N VAL A 385 3.52 -17.33 -1.79
CA VAL A 385 2.68 -17.78 -0.66
C VAL A 385 3.54 -18.16 0.55
N ILE A 386 4.65 -18.88 0.37
CA ILE A 386 5.57 -19.23 1.46
C ILE A 386 6.13 -17.97 2.10
N THR A 387 6.58 -17.00 1.29
CA THR A 387 7.06 -15.69 1.76
C THR A 387 5.98 -14.95 2.55
N TYR A 388 4.74 -14.92 2.06
CA TYR A 388 3.62 -14.29 2.74
C TYR A 388 3.33 -14.92 4.11
N ILE A 389 3.26 -16.26 4.20
CA ILE A 389 3.05 -16.98 5.46
C ILE A 389 4.12 -16.61 6.49
N LYS A 390 5.41 -16.63 6.10
CA LYS A 390 6.53 -16.28 6.97
C LYS A 390 6.49 -14.82 7.43
N ASN A 391 6.27 -13.90 6.51
CA ASN A 391 6.33 -12.46 6.77
C ASN A 391 5.12 -11.94 7.57
N MET A 392 3.95 -12.55 7.42
CA MET A 392 2.75 -12.24 8.19
C MET A 392 2.65 -13.03 9.50
N MET A 393 3.61 -13.92 9.79
CA MET A 393 3.67 -14.76 10.99
C MET A 393 2.43 -15.66 11.15
N LEU A 394 1.95 -16.24 10.04
CA LEU A 394 0.74 -17.05 9.98
C LEU A 394 0.98 -18.54 10.34
N GLU A 395 2.12 -18.92 10.85
CA GLU A 395 2.49 -20.32 11.15
C GLU A 395 1.44 -21.03 12.02
N ASN A 396 0.82 -20.31 12.97
CA ASN A 396 -0.20 -20.85 13.87
C ASN A 396 -1.63 -20.75 13.31
N GLU A 397 -1.86 -19.93 12.30
CA GLU A 397 -3.17 -19.64 11.69
C GLU A 397 -3.29 -20.21 10.28
N ILE A 398 -2.28 -20.93 9.82
CA ILE A 398 -2.15 -21.43 8.45
C ILE A 398 -3.37 -22.28 8.02
N ASN A 399 -3.95 -23.05 8.93
CA ASN A 399 -5.12 -23.91 8.66
C ASN A 399 -6.43 -23.12 8.49
N ASN A 400 -6.47 -21.87 8.98
CA ASN A 400 -7.65 -21.00 8.94
C ASN A 400 -7.53 -19.90 7.88
N THR A 401 -6.44 -19.87 7.14
CA THR A 401 -6.16 -18.84 6.13
C THR A 401 -6.35 -19.40 4.72
N GLU A 402 -7.14 -18.71 3.90
CA GLU A 402 -7.26 -19.02 2.48
C GLU A 402 -6.09 -18.43 1.69
N PHE A 403 -5.45 -19.26 0.89
CA PHE A 403 -4.32 -18.87 0.05
C PHE A 403 -4.70 -18.89 -1.44
N ALA A 404 -3.95 -18.13 -2.24
CA ALA A 404 -4.16 -18.03 -3.69
C ALA A 404 -3.77 -19.31 -4.47
N ILE A 405 -3.16 -20.30 -3.82
CA ILE A 405 -2.78 -21.59 -4.41
C ILE A 405 -3.35 -22.74 -3.60
N ASN A 406 -3.66 -23.82 -4.29
CA ASN A 406 -4.00 -25.09 -3.63
C ASN A 406 -2.77 -25.68 -2.93
N ASN A 407 -3.00 -26.52 -1.91
CA ASN A 407 -1.93 -27.24 -1.20
C ASN A 407 -0.85 -26.34 -0.59
N ALA A 408 -1.19 -25.07 -0.26
CA ALA A 408 -0.25 -24.08 0.28
C ALA A 408 0.45 -24.57 1.55
N ILE A 409 -0.26 -25.29 2.41
CA ILE A 409 0.23 -25.85 3.68
C ILE A 409 1.28 -26.93 3.41
N GLU A 410 1.00 -27.82 2.48
CA GLU A 410 1.90 -28.91 2.09
C GLU A 410 3.21 -28.34 1.52
N TYR A 411 3.11 -27.32 0.66
CA TYR A 411 4.28 -26.62 0.13
C TYR A 411 5.10 -25.93 1.23
N TYR A 412 4.44 -25.21 2.13
CA TYR A 412 5.11 -24.54 3.25
C TYR A 412 5.86 -25.52 4.14
N ASN A 413 5.18 -26.59 4.59
CA ASN A 413 5.75 -27.59 5.47
C ASN A 413 6.87 -28.40 4.78
N GLY A 414 6.64 -28.81 3.54
CA GLY A 414 7.64 -29.53 2.74
C GLY A 414 8.91 -28.73 2.52
N TYR A 415 8.76 -27.47 2.15
CA TYR A 415 9.87 -26.53 1.92
C TYR A 415 10.71 -26.34 3.19
N ASN A 416 10.07 -26.02 4.31
CA ASN A 416 10.77 -25.80 5.58
C ASN A 416 11.47 -27.08 6.08
N LYS A 417 10.85 -28.25 5.89
CA LYS A 417 11.46 -29.55 6.24
C LYS A 417 12.72 -29.81 5.44
N VAL A 418 12.71 -29.53 4.14
CA VAL A 418 13.91 -29.68 3.27
C VAL A 418 15.01 -28.74 3.72
N LEU A 419 14.70 -27.44 3.94
CA LEU A 419 15.70 -26.47 4.41
C LEU A 419 16.34 -26.90 5.73
N GLN A 420 15.53 -27.28 6.72
CA GLN A 420 16.02 -27.72 8.04
C GLN A 420 16.93 -28.94 7.94
N ASN A 421 16.54 -29.96 7.15
CA ASN A 421 17.32 -31.18 6.98
C ASN A 421 18.66 -30.94 6.25
N SER A 422 18.69 -29.94 5.36
CA SER A 422 19.88 -29.58 4.59
C SER A 422 20.78 -28.55 5.29
N GLY A 423 20.37 -28.03 6.47
CA GLY A 423 21.10 -26.96 7.16
C GLY A 423 21.10 -25.64 6.39
N LEU A 424 20.01 -25.39 5.64
CA LEU A 424 19.80 -24.20 4.84
C LEU A 424 18.78 -23.27 5.47
N MET A 425 18.80 -21.99 5.09
CA MET A 425 17.78 -20.99 5.40
C MET A 425 17.58 -20.06 4.22
N ASP A 426 16.40 -19.49 4.06
CA ASP A 426 16.15 -18.41 3.10
C ASP A 426 16.23 -17.03 3.78
N TYR A 427 15.99 -15.97 3.01
CA TYR A 427 16.04 -14.59 3.53
C TYR A 427 14.95 -14.29 4.56
N ASP A 428 13.78 -14.94 4.47
CA ASP A 428 12.69 -14.77 5.45
C ASP A 428 13.04 -15.53 6.73
N ASP A 429 13.67 -16.70 6.65
CA ASP A 429 14.17 -17.45 7.80
C ASP A 429 15.21 -16.67 8.61
N GLN A 430 16.05 -15.84 7.97
CA GLN A 430 16.98 -14.96 8.68
C GLN A 430 16.24 -14.04 9.66
N VAL A 431 15.12 -13.48 9.23
CA VAL A 431 14.33 -12.58 10.07
C VAL A 431 13.65 -13.37 11.20
N ILE A 432 13.10 -14.56 10.88
CA ILE A 432 12.49 -15.47 11.88
C ILE A 432 13.52 -15.87 12.96
N TYR A 433 14.72 -16.28 12.56
CA TYR A 433 15.76 -16.68 13.49
C TYR A 433 16.22 -15.50 14.36
N ALA A 434 16.44 -14.33 13.78
CA ALA A 434 16.78 -13.13 14.52
C ALA A 434 15.70 -12.77 15.55
N TYR A 435 14.44 -12.80 15.17
CA TYR A 435 13.31 -12.58 16.06
C TYR A 435 13.29 -13.57 17.23
N ARG A 436 13.44 -14.88 16.96
CA ARG A 436 13.49 -15.93 17.97
C ARG A 436 14.69 -15.76 18.91
N ILE A 437 15.86 -15.38 18.36
CA ILE A 437 17.07 -15.11 19.17
C ILE A 437 16.83 -13.95 20.11
N LEU A 438 16.34 -12.82 19.62
CA LEU A 438 16.09 -11.64 20.43
C LEU A 438 15.07 -11.90 21.55
N LYS A 439 14.02 -12.69 21.27
CA LYS A 439 13.05 -13.11 22.32
C LYS A 439 13.63 -14.04 23.37
N LYS A 440 14.47 -14.97 22.94
CA LYS A 440 14.98 -16.03 23.81
C LYS A 440 16.21 -15.63 24.64
N TYR A 441 17.00 -14.67 24.14
CA TYR A 441 18.28 -14.27 24.75
C TYR A 441 18.29 -12.76 25.07
N PRO A 442 17.76 -12.35 26.26
CA PRO A 442 17.68 -10.95 26.65
C PRO A 442 19.04 -10.23 26.71
N ASP A 443 20.13 -10.95 26.96
CA ASP A 443 21.50 -10.40 26.98
C ASP A 443 21.95 -9.97 25.57
N ILE A 444 21.59 -10.72 24.52
CA ILE A 444 21.84 -10.33 23.13
C ILE A 444 20.97 -9.12 22.79
N LEU A 445 19.67 -9.15 23.11
CA LEU A 445 18.77 -8.03 22.89
C LEU A 445 19.31 -6.76 23.55
N LYS A 446 19.70 -6.84 24.83
CA LYS A 446 20.27 -5.72 25.57
C LYS A 446 21.49 -5.13 24.88
N THR A 447 22.39 -5.96 24.32
CA THR A 447 23.57 -5.48 23.59
C THR A 447 23.19 -4.55 22.42
N TYR A 448 22.11 -4.88 21.68
CA TYR A 448 21.62 -4.05 20.58
C TYR A 448 20.89 -2.81 21.09
N ASN A 449 20.05 -2.93 22.12
CA ASN A 449 19.33 -1.78 22.71
C ASN A 449 20.28 -0.78 23.39
N ASP A 450 21.38 -1.25 23.98
CA ASP A 450 22.41 -0.38 24.57
C ASP A 450 23.23 0.34 23.50
N ARG A 451 23.46 -0.32 22.37
CA ARG A 451 24.20 0.24 21.25
C ARG A 451 23.36 1.25 20.45
N PHE A 452 22.13 0.90 20.06
CA PHE A 452 21.33 1.71 19.17
C PHE A 452 20.27 2.48 19.94
N LYS A 453 20.59 3.70 20.34
CA LYS A 453 19.68 4.59 21.05
C LYS A 453 18.73 5.35 20.13
N TYR A 454 19.07 5.45 18.84
CA TYR A 454 18.28 6.14 17.84
C TYR A 454 18.14 5.24 16.60
N ILE A 455 16.92 4.82 16.33
CA ILE A 455 16.60 3.94 15.20
C ILE A 455 15.73 4.70 14.23
N SER A 456 16.15 4.77 12.96
CA SER A 456 15.35 5.33 11.86
C SER A 456 14.96 4.23 10.88
N VAL A 457 13.72 4.23 10.42
CA VAL A 457 13.20 3.24 9.46
C VAL A 457 12.60 4.00 8.27
N ASP A 458 13.19 3.81 7.09
CA ASP A 458 12.68 4.37 5.83
C ASP A 458 11.75 3.39 5.12
N GLU A 459 10.80 3.90 4.36
CA GLU A 459 9.76 3.13 3.65
C GLU A 459 9.07 2.10 4.56
N ALA A 460 8.71 2.53 5.77
CA ALA A 460 8.18 1.64 6.81
C ALA A 460 6.88 0.92 6.42
N GLN A 461 6.11 1.46 5.45
CA GLN A 461 4.90 0.82 4.92
C GLN A 461 5.18 -0.47 4.13
N ASP A 462 6.43 -0.70 3.69
CA ASP A 462 6.81 -1.89 2.92
C ASP A 462 7.41 -2.99 3.80
N THR A 463 7.65 -2.71 5.07
CA THR A 463 8.16 -3.72 6.02
C THR A 463 7.06 -4.68 6.43
N SER A 464 7.42 -5.96 6.62
CA SER A 464 6.47 -7.01 6.99
C SER A 464 6.14 -6.98 8.50
N LYS A 465 5.05 -7.67 8.89
CA LYS A 465 4.68 -7.84 10.31
C LYS A 465 5.83 -8.43 11.13
N LEU A 466 6.52 -9.42 10.57
CA LEU A 466 7.71 -10.02 11.20
C LEU A 466 8.86 -9.02 11.38
N GLN A 467 9.15 -8.23 10.34
CA GLN A 467 10.19 -7.21 10.38
C GLN A 467 9.87 -6.11 11.40
N HIS A 468 8.62 -5.64 11.44
CA HIS A 468 8.16 -4.70 12.48
C HIS A 468 8.32 -5.28 13.88
N SER A 469 8.05 -6.58 14.06
CA SER A 469 8.25 -7.25 15.35
C SER A 469 9.72 -7.25 15.80
N VAL A 470 10.66 -7.43 14.87
CA VAL A 470 12.11 -7.31 15.15
C VAL A 470 12.48 -5.86 15.51
N ILE A 471 12.02 -4.88 14.72
CA ILE A 471 12.28 -3.45 14.97
C ILE A 471 11.78 -3.06 16.35
N ARG A 472 10.56 -3.46 16.71
CA ARG A 472 9.97 -3.15 18.00
C ARG A 472 10.78 -3.69 19.19
N LEU A 473 11.30 -4.92 19.09
CA LEU A 473 12.21 -5.47 20.12
C LEU A 473 13.49 -4.65 20.24
N LEU A 474 14.07 -4.27 19.09
CA LEU A 474 15.33 -3.47 19.06
C LEU A 474 15.13 -2.04 19.58
N VAL A 475 13.95 -1.46 19.40
CA VAL A 475 13.64 -0.14 19.94
C VAL A 475 13.53 -0.20 21.46
N GLY A 476 12.76 -1.13 22.02
CA GLY A 476 12.47 -1.14 23.46
C GLY A 476 11.96 0.24 23.91
N ASP A 477 12.70 0.86 24.84
CA ASP A 477 12.44 2.22 25.34
C ASP A 477 13.30 3.31 24.65
N ASN A 478 14.02 2.98 23.58
CA ASN A 478 14.87 3.91 22.85
C ASN A 478 14.05 4.73 21.81
N ASN A 479 14.73 5.69 21.17
CA ASN A 479 14.13 6.59 20.21
C ASN A 479 13.91 5.93 18.85
N ILE A 480 12.72 6.10 18.27
CA ILE A 480 12.41 5.63 16.92
C ILE A 480 11.89 6.76 16.04
N PHE A 481 12.30 6.75 14.78
CA PHE A 481 11.79 7.61 13.74
C PHE A 481 11.39 6.76 12.52
N MET A 482 10.10 6.51 12.37
CA MET A 482 9.55 5.81 11.20
C MET A 482 9.14 6.82 10.14
N VAL A 483 9.53 6.57 8.90
CA VAL A 483 9.12 7.36 7.73
C VAL A 483 8.41 6.45 6.75
N GLY A 484 7.23 6.86 6.32
CA GLY A 484 6.46 6.06 5.38
C GLY A 484 5.26 6.79 4.80
N ASP A 485 4.55 6.08 3.94
CA ASP A 485 3.30 6.49 3.33
C ASP A 485 2.47 5.25 3.06
N GLU A 486 1.46 5.00 3.89
CA GLU A 486 0.59 3.82 3.74
C GLU A 486 -0.15 3.80 2.40
N ASP A 487 -0.37 4.99 1.79
CA ASP A 487 -0.94 5.10 0.44
C ASP A 487 0.00 4.60 -0.66
N GLN A 488 1.29 4.40 -0.35
CA GLN A 488 2.28 3.80 -1.25
C GLN A 488 2.62 2.34 -0.90
N SER A 489 1.89 1.70 0.02
CA SER A 489 2.07 0.28 0.32
C SER A 489 1.41 -0.58 -0.76
N ILE A 490 2.24 -1.21 -1.61
CA ILE A 490 1.84 -2.01 -2.77
C ILE A 490 2.48 -3.39 -2.80
N PHE A 491 3.08 -3.83 -1.69
CA PHE A 491 3.73 -5.14 -1.57
C PHE A 491 3.01 -6.07 -0.58
N GLY A 492 1.68 -5.92 -0.44
CA GLY A 492 0.84 -6.76 0.41
C GLY A 492 0.99 -8.25 0.09
N PHE A 493 1.11 -8.61 -1.19
CA PHE A 493 1.36 -9.98 -1.63
C PHE A 493 2.70 -10.59 -1.12
N ARG A 494 3.64 -9.76 -0.64
CA ARG A 494 4.88 -10.19 0.04
C ARG A 494 4.81 -10.06 1.55
N GLY A 495 3.65 -9.71 2.10
CA GLY A 495 3.44 -9.52 3.53
C GLY A 495 3.85 -8.14 4.04
N ALA A 496 3.87 -7.08 3.18
CA ALA A 496 3.96 -5.71 3.66
C ALA A 496 2.80 -5.41 4.62
N TYR A 497 3.11 -4.69 5.71
CA TYR A 497 2.18 -4.48 6.81
C TYR A 497 2.03 -2.99 7.13
N PRO A 498 1.29 -2.24 6.28
CA PRO A 498 1.05 -0.80 6.49
C PRO A 498 0.27 -0.50 7.77
N GLU A 499 -0.42 -1.49 8.34
CA GLU A 499 -1.11 -1.39 9.62
C GLU A 499 -0.16 -0.98 10.76
N ALA A 500 1.13 -1.25 10.66
CA ALA A 500 2.11 -0.78 11.65
C ALA A 500 2.16 0.75 11.72
N LEU A 501 2.00 1.46 10.59
CA LEU A 501 1.91 2.92 10.57
C LEU A 501 0.58 3.38 11.17
N MET A 502 -0.53 2.73 10.82
CA MET A 502 -1.85 3.04 11.34
C MET A 502 -1.93 2.85 12.86
N ARG A 503 -1.24 1.84 13.39
CA ARG A 503 -1.23 1.46 14.81
C ARG A 503 -0.06 2.06 15.60
N PHE A 504 0.72 2.94 14.99
CA PHE A 504 1.92 3.50 15.63
C PHE A 504 1.63 4.15 16.98
N ARG A 505 0.49 4.86 17.09
CA ARG A 505 0.07 5.49 18.35
C ARG A 505 -0.27 4.48 19.44
N ASP A 506 -0.68 3.26 19.08
CA ASP A 506 -1.03 2.20 20.02
C ASP A 506 0.19 1.40 20.49
N GLU A 507 1.24 1.38 19.65
CA GLU A 507 2.39 0.51 19.86
C GLU A 507 3.55 1.16 20.62
N TYR A 508 3.65 2.49 20.56
CA TYR A 508 4.74 3.24 21.19
C TYR A 508 4.24 4.18 22.28
N SER A 509 5.08 4.40 23.31
CA SER A 509 4.82 5.36 24.37
C SER A 509 5.08 6.78 23.86
N ASN A 510 4.17 7.71 24.16
CA ASN A 510 4.28 9.13 23.79
C ASN A 510 4.59 9.34 22.29
N PRO A 511 3.76 8.81 21.40
CA PRO A 511 4.04 8.85 19.97
C PRO A 511 3.69 10.21 19.35
N PHE A 512 4.57 10.70 18.47
CA PHE A 512 4.30 11.86 17.62
C PHE A 512 4.06 11.43 16.18
N VAL A 513 3.02 12.00 15.55
CA VAL A 513 2.75 11.81 14.12
C VAL A 513 2.94 13.14 13.40
N LEU A 514 3.88 13.16 12.49
CA LEU A 514 4.28 14.31 11.68
C LEU A 514 3.83 14.10 10.24
N TYR A 515 3.55 15.19 9.54
CA TYR A 515 3.09 15.16 8.14
C TYR A 515 4.03 15.96 7.24
N MET A 516 4.32 15.41 6.04
CA MET A 516 4.95 16.13 4.95
C MET A 516 4.05 16.06 3.71
N GLU A 517 3.37 17.13 3.40
CA GLU A 517 2.27 17.18 2.43
C GLU A 517 2.60 17.94 1.15
N ARG A 518 3.73 18.66 1.10
CA ARG A 518 4.18 19.35 -0.11
C ARG A 518 4.88 18.40 -1.06
N ASN A 519 4.30 18.24 -2.24
CA ASN A 519 4.89 17.49 -3.36
C ASN A 519 5.72 18.44 -4.23
N TYR A 520 7.02 18.16 -4.33
CA TYR A 520 7.97 18.91 -5.16
C TYR A 520 8.21 18.24 -6.52
N ARG A 521 7.57 17.11 -6.78
CA ARG A 521 7.78 16.28 -7.98
C ARG A 521 6.82 16.64 -9.11
N SER A 522 5.52 16.61 -8.85
CA SER A 522 4.46 16.61 -9.87
C SER A 522 3.73 17.93 -9.96
N THR A 523 3.17 18.22 -11.13
CA THR A 523 2.31 19.39 -11.37
C THR A 523 1.01 19.32 -10.58
N GLN A 524 0.30 20.42 -10.47
CA GLN A 524 -0.93 20.56 -9.68
C GLN A 524 -2.02 19.60 -10.16
N GLU A 525 -2.19 19.43 -11.48
CA GLU A 525 -3.22 18.58 -12.08
C GLU A 525 -3.03 17.12 -11.69
N ILE A 526 -1.80 16.64 -11.74
CA ILE A 526 -1.46 15.26 -11.34
C ILE A 526 -1.68 15.08 -9.83
N VAL A 527 -1.22 16.04 -9.03
CA VAL A 527 -1.36 16.01 -7.57
C VAL A 527 -2.82 16.02 -7.14
N CYS A 528 -3.63 16.96 -7.68
CA CYS A 528 -5.04 17.05 -7.32
C CYS A 528 -5.84 15.80 -7.70
N SER A 529 -5.61 15.26 -8.91
CA SER A 529 -6.31 14.05 -9.34
C SER A 529 -5.89 12.83 -8.52
N ALA A 530 -4.58 12.66 -8.25
CA ALA A 530 -4.07 11.57 -7.44
C ALA A 530 -4.57 11.65 -5.98
N GLN A 531 -4.66 12.85 -5.40
CA GLN A 531 -5.19 13.08 -4.06
C GLN A 531 -6.66 12.64 -3.97
N LYS A 532 -7.53 13.19 -4.83
CA LYS A 532 -8.95 12.83 -4.85
C LYS A 532 -9.18 11.34 -5.08
N PHE A 533 -8.34 10.72 -5.91
CA PHE A 533 -8.41 9.31 -6.20
C PHE A 533 -8.09 8.45 -4.98
N ILE A 534 -7.01 8.75 -4.24
CA ILE A 534 -6.58 7.94 -3.08
C ILE A 534 -7.43 8.18 -1.83
N GLU A 535 -8.08 9.33 -1.70
CA GLU A 535 -8.95 9.66 -0.57
C GLU A 535 -10.14 8.72 -0.42
N ARG A 536 -10.52 7.99 -1.46
CA ARG A 536 -11.56 6.95 -1.38
C ARG A 536 -11.15 5.70 -0.61
N ASN A 537 -9.87 5.50 -0.34
CA ASN A 537 -9.43 4.45 0.56
C ASN A 537 -9.75 4.81 2.00
N THR A 538 -10.33 3.88 2.75
CA THR A 538 -10.78 4.12 4.13
C THR A 538 -9.70 3.85 5.18
N LYS A 539 -8.77 2.91 4.92
CA LYS A 539 -7.67 2.55 5.83
C LYS A 539 -6.43 3.40 5.52
N ARG A 540 -6.47 4.69 5.91
CA ARG A 540 -5.36 5.64 5.72
C ARG A 540 -5.40 6.76 6.74
N HIS A 541 -4.25 7.44 6.94
CA HIS A 541 -4.21 8.72 7.68
C HIS A 541 -4.72 9.87 6.81
N PRO A 542 -5.40 10.85 7.38
CA PRO A 542 -5.79 12.06 6.66
C PRO A 542 -4.53 12.86 6.30
N LYS A 543 -4.24 12.90 5.00
CA LYS A 543 -3.11 13.65 4.43
C LYS A 543 -3.61 14.42 3.21
N HIS A 544 -3.14 15.64 3.01
CA HIS A 544 -3.42 16.45 1.82
C HIS A 544 -2.13 16.70 1.04
N MET A 545 -2.07 16.15 -0.15
CA MET A 545 -0.93 16.37 -1.04
C MET A 545 -1.12 17.69 -1.81
N ILE A 546 -0.18 18.61 -1.63
CA ILE A 546 -0.20 19.94 -2.27
C ILE A 546 1.00 20.07 -3.19
N SER A 547 0.77 20.41 -4.46
CA SER A 547 1.86 20.64 -5.41
C SER A 547 2.61 21.93 -5.08
N ASN A 548 3.95 21.88 -5.13
CA ASN A 548 4.82 23.04 -5.05
C ASN A 548 5.25 23.55 -6.44
N ARG A 549 4.82 22.89 -7.53
CA ARG A 549 5.25 23.20 -8.90
C ARG A 549 4.25 24.05 -9.69
N GLY A 550 3.07 24.30 -9.13
CA GLY A 550 2.02 25.06 -9.81
C GLY A 550 1.31 24.26 -10.93
N LYS A 551 0.59 25.00 -11.79
CA LYS A 551 -0.21 24.44 -12.89
C LYS A 551 0.70 23.82 -13.97
N GLY A 552 0.24 22.71 -14.55
CA GLY A 552 0.88 22.00 -15.64
C GLY A 552 -0.13 21.58 -16.72
N GLU A 553 0.21 20.56 -17.50
CA GLU A 553 -0.69 19.99 -18.49
C GLU A 553 -1.77 19.13 -17.78
N PRO A 554 -3.02 19.15 -18.29
CA PRO A 554 -4.05 18.21 -17.83
C PRO A 554 -3.62 16.76 -18.03
N ILE A 555 -4.17 15.84 -17.23
CA ILE A 555 -4.00 14.41 -17.48
C ILE A 555 -4.64 14.11 -18.83
N GLU A 556 -3.86 13.50 -19.73
CA GLU A 556 -4.30 13.16 -21.09
C GLU A 556 -4.91 11.77 -21.11
N ILE A 557 -6.15 11.66 -21.55
CA ILE A 557 -6.80 10.38 -21.79
C ILE A 557 -6.74 10.08 -23.30
N ILE A 558 -6.01 9.03 -23.65
CA ILE A 558 -5.79 8.62 -25.04
C ILE A 558 -6.78 7.51 -25.40
N VAL A 559 -7.77 7.84 -26.21
CA VAL A 559 -8.81 6.90 -26.65
C VAL A 559 -8.31 6.08 -27.84
N VAL A 560 -8.34 4.74 -27.72
CA VAL A 560 -7.95 3.79 -28.75
C VAL A 560 -8.98 2.66 -28.86
N ASN A 561 -9.08 2.01 -30.04
CA ASN A 561 -10.06 0.92 -30.24
C ASN A 561 -9.52 -0.45 -29.85
N SER A 562 -8.22 -0.61 -29.74
CA SER A 562 -7.59 -1.90 -29.39
C SER A 562 -6.20 -1.72 -28.74
N ARG A 563 -5.71 -2.78 -28.08
CA ARG A 563 -4.34 -2.83 -27.60
C ARG A 563 -3.30 -2.63 -28.71
N GLN A 564 -3.55 -3.14 -29.90
CA GLN A 564 -2.64 -2.95 -31.02
C GLN A 564 -2.52 -1.47 -31.40
N GLU A 565 -3.63 -0.76 -31.38
CA GLU A 565 -3.64 0.69 -31.63
C GLU A 565 -2.93 1.45 -30.51
N GLN A 566 -3.08 1.03 -29.23
CA GLN A 566 -2.33 1.55 -28.10
C GLN A 566 -0.81 1.43 -28.31
N TYR A 567 -0.34 0.25 -28.76
CA TYR A 567 1.09 0.05 -29.03
C TYR A 567 1.58 0.88 -30.21
N ASN A 568 0.79 0.97 -31.29
CA ASN A 568 1.13 1.78 -32.46
C ASN A 568 1.20 3.28 -32.12
N TYR A 569 0.25 3.78 -31.31
CA TYR A 569 0.30 5.16 -30.78
C TYR A 569 1.58 5.41 -29.99
N LEU A 570 1.94 4.49 -29.10
CA LEU A 570 3.15 4.61 -28.31
C LEU A 570 4.40 4.67 -29.17
N VAL A 571 4.55 3.77 -30.14
CA VAL A 571 5.71 3.79 -31.06
C VAL A 571 5.87 5.15 -31.72
N ASN A 572 4.78 5.79 -32.16
CA ASN A 572 4.80 7.12 -32.76
C ASN A 572 5.15 8.22 -31.72
N ALA A 573 4.48 8.21 -30.57
CA ALA A 573 4.69 9.20 -29.50
C ALA A 573 6.10 9.13 -28.89
N LEU A 574 6.73 7.95 -28.91
CA LEU A 574 8.05 7.73 -28.34
C LEU A 574 9.19 8.12 -29.29
N GLN A 575 8.91 8.34 -30.57
CA GLN A 575 9.89 8.89 -31.52
C GLN A 575 10.18 10.40 -31.26
N GLU A 576 9.20 11.12 -30.71
CA GLU A 576 9.30 12.56 -30.38
C GLU A 576 9.92 12.79 -28.98
N ASN A 577 10.99 12.11 -28.66
CA ASN A 577 11.51 11.96 -27.29
C ASN A 577 12.08 13.26 -26.71
N GLU A 578 11.38 13.89 -25.78
CA GLU A 578 11.89 14.97 -24.92
C GLU A 578 11.78 14.55 -23.43
N GLY A 579 12.89 14.55 -22.72
CA GLY A 579 12.96 14.23 -21.30
C GLY A 579 12.95 12.73 -20.97
N SER A 580 12.80 12.42 -19.70
CA SER A 580 12.71 11.04 -19.22
C SER A 580 11.28 10.50 -19.37
N MET A 581 11.13 9.38 -20.08
CA MET A 581 9.83 8.77 -20.33
C MET A 581 9.74 7.36 -19.73
N ALA A 582 8.54 7.02 -19.22
CA ALA A 582 8.23 5.66 -18.83
C ALA A 582 6.88 5.20 -19.39
N VAL A 583 6.84 3.91 -19.73
CA VAL A 583 5.60 3.19 -19.98
C VAL A 583 5.41 2.22 -18.82
N LEU A 584 4.32 2.42 -18.07
CA LEU A 584 4.00 1.64 -16.89
C LEU A 584 2.80 0.72 -17.16
N TYR A 585 2.91 -0.50 -16.69
CA TYR A 585 1.91 -1.55 -16.88
C TYR A 585 1.77 -2.41 -15.62
N ARG A 586 0.67 -3.18 -15.54
CA ARG A 586 0.37 -4.02 -14.37
C ARG A 586 1.30 -5.20 -14.28
N ASP A 587 1.38 -5.99 -15.33
CA ASP A 587 2.14 -7.22 -15.40
C ASP A 587 3.16 -7.17 -16.55
N ASN A 588 4.30 -7.82 -16.36
CA ASN A 588 5.39 -7.84 -17.33
C ASN A 588 4.95 -8.31 -18.73
N GLU A 589 3.96 -9.15 -18.79
CA GLU A 589 3.43 -9.74 -20.01
C GLU A 589 2.77 -8.70 -20.92
N CYS A 590 2.20 -7.62 -20.33
CA CYS A 590 1.56 -6.51 -21.04
C CYS A 590 2.53 -5.78 -21.97
N SER A 591 3.80 -5.77 -21.63
CA SER A 591 4.83 -5.06 -22.40
C SER A 591 5.41 -5.86 -23.57
N ILE A 592 5.20 -7.17 -23.64
CA ILE A 592 5.87 -8.03 -24.63
C ILE A 592 5.58 -7.61 -26.08
N PRO A 593 4.30 -7.38 -26.48
CA PRO A 593 4.02 -6.91 -27.85
C PRO A 593 4.61 -5.53 -28.14
N LEU A 594 4.59 -4.62 -27.15
CA LEU A 594 5.22 -3.31 -27.30
C LEU A 594 6.73 -3.44 -27.49
N ILE A 595 7.40 -4.28 -26.70
CA ILE A 595 8.84 -4.51 -26.81
C ILE A 595 9.19 -5.09 -28.19
N ASP A 596 8.36 -6.02 -28.70
CA ASP A 596 8.54 -6.57 -30.05
C ASP A 596 8.49 -5.46 -31.12
N LEU A 597 7.54 -4.53 -31.01
CA LEU A 597 7.44 -3.37 -31.90
C LEU A 597 8.63 -2.42 -31.77
N LEU A 598 9.06 -2.10 -30.55
CA LEU A 598 10.23 -1.24 -30.30
C LEU A 598 11.51 -1.83 -30.90
N ILE A 599 11.66 -3.17 -30.85
CA ILE A 599 12.78 -3.86 -31.49
C ILE A 599 12.66 -3.78 -33.04
N ARG A 600 11.46 -3.88 -33.60
CA ARG A 600 11.22 -3.76 -35.04
C ARG A 600 11.45 -2.36 -35.59
N THR A 601 11.19 -1.35 -34.77
CA THR A 601 11.35 0.07 -35.13
C THR A 601 12.67 0.70 -34.66
N ASP A 602 13.55 -0.10 -34.06
CA ASP A 602 14.87 0.32 -33.53
C ASP A 602 14.80 1.47 -32.51
N ILE A 603 13.69 1.55 -31.75
CA ILE A 603 13.52 2.53 -30.68
C ILE A 603 14.22 2.04 -29.40
N PRO A 604 15.14 2.82 -28.82
CA PRO A 604 15.90 2.39 -27.65
C PRO A 604 15.02 2.35 -26.41
N TYR A 605 15.06 1.24 -25.69
CA TYR A 605 14.33 1.04 -24.45
C TYR A 605 15.21 0.43 -23.36
N TYR A 606 14.77 0.59 -22.12
CA TYR A 606 15.34 -0.05 -20.95
C TYR A 606 14.25 -0.77 -20.15
N THR A 607 14.49 -2.01 -19.80
CA THR A 607 13.64 -2.77 -18.88
C THR A 607 14.48 -3.48 -17.84
N THR A 608 13.97 -3.53 -16.61
CA THR A 608 14.58 -4.27 -15.49
C THR A 608 14.25 -5.76 -15.51
N GLN A 609 13.41 -6.21 -16.44
CA GLN A 609 12.99 -7.61 -16.55
C GLN A 609 14.17 -8.52 -16.87
N SER A 610 14.58 -9.32 -15.87
CA SER A 610 15.62 -10.34 -16.06
C SER A 610 15.05 -11.69 -16.52
N GLN A 611 13.81 -11.99 -16.15
CA GLN A 611 13.13 -13.25 -16.47
C GLN A 611 11.79 -12.95 -17.14
N ILE A 612 11.57 -13.54 -18.30
CA ILE A 612 10.34 -13.34 -19.06
C ILE A 612 9.54 -14.65 -19.00
N VAL A 613 8.80 -14.78 -17.91
CA VAL A 613 7.98 -15.97 -17.58
C VAL A 613 6.94 -16.27 -18.67
N PHE A 614 6.51 -15.24 -19.42
CA PHE A 614 5.55 -15.36 -20.51
C PHE A 614 5.89 -16.51 -21.46
N PHE A 615 7.14 -16.59 -21.95
CA PHE A 615 7.54 -17.57 -22.94
C PHE A 615 7.63 -19.02 -22.41
N SER A 616 7.68 -19.20 -21.10
CA SER A 616 7.66 -20.50 -20.42
C SER A 616 6.29 -20.86 -19.84
N SER A 617 5.29 -20.01 -19.98
CA SER A 617 3.94 -20.27 -19.50
C SER A 617 3.29 -21.44 -20.26
N ARG A 618 2.41 -22.20 -19.58
CA ARG A 618 1.75 -23.38 -20.18
C ARG A 618 1.01 -23.02 -21.46
N ILE A 619 0.25 -21.93 -21.48
CA ILE A 619 -0.54 -21.51 -22.64
C ILE A 619 0.34 -21.20 -23.84
N VAL A 620 1.42 -20.43 -23.65
CA VAL A 620 2.32 -20.08 -24.76
C VAL A 620 2.98 -21.33 -25.33
N LEU A 621 3.43 -22.24 -24.45
CA LEU A 621 4.05 -23.49 -24.88
C LEU A 621 3.04 -24.42 -25.58
N ASP A 622 1.77 -24.44 -25.14
CA ASP A 622 0.72 -25.25 -25.77
C ASP A 622 0.34 -24.69 -27.15
N ILE A 623 0.17 -23.37 -27.29
CA ILE A 623 -0.09 -22.73 -28.59
C ILE A 623 1.08 -22.97 -29.55
N LYS A 624 2.33 -22.85 -29.07
CA LYS A 624 3.51 -23.20 -29.86
C LYS A 624 3.46 -24.66 -30.34
N ALA A 625 3.05 -25.59 -29.47
CA ALA A 625 2.94 -27.00 -29.83
C ALA A 625 1.82 -27.25 -30.87
N PHE A 626 0.65 -26.59 -30.75
CA PHE A 626 -0.38 -26.65 -31.78
C PHE A 626 0.12 -26.13 -33.13
N LEU A 627 0.80 -24.98 -33.13
CA LEU A 627 1.34 -24.37 -34.36
C LEU A 627 2.50 -25.22 -34.96
N LYS A 628 3.40 -25.77 -34.12
CA LYS A 628 4.45 -26.66 -34.57
C LYS A 628 3.87 -27.90 -35.26
N LEU A 629 2.88 -28.55 -34.63
CA LEU A 629 2.23 -29.72 -35.19
C LEU A 629 1.49 -29.42 -36.52
N SER A 630 0.98 -28.18 -36.70
CA SER A 630 0.35 -27.77 -37.93
C SER A 630 1.28 -27.67 -39.14
N ILE A 631 2.57 -27.28 -38.90
CA ILE A 631 3.57 -27.13 -39.95
C ILE A 631 4.47 -28.37 -40.08
N ASP A 632 4.64 -29.14 -38.98
CA ASP A 632 5.35 -30.41 -38.97
C ASP A 632 4.48 -31.53 -38.37
N PRO A 633 3.68 -32.23 -39.22
CA PRO A 633 2.81 -33.29 -38.74
C PRO A 633 3.53 -34.56 -38.23
N TYR A 634 4.87 -34.57 -38.21
CA TYR A 634 5.69 -35.62 -37.61
C TYR A 634 6.19 -35.28 -36.20
N ASP A 635 5.91 -34.07 -35.71
CA ASP A 635 6.32 -33.61 -34.36
C ASP A 635 5.57 -34.34 -33.26
N THR A 636 6.18 -35.45 -32.82
CA THR A 636 5.67 -36.32 -31.75
C THR A 636 5.71 -35.63 -30.38
N GLU A 637 6.66 -34.72 -30.14
CA GLU A 637 6.81 -34.02 -28.89
C GLU A 637 5.67 -33.01 -28.67
N SER A 638 5.44 -32.19 -29.71
CA SER A 638 4.31 -31.25 -29.70
C SER A 638 2.97 -31.97 -29.58
N PHE A 639 2.77 -33.09 -30.27
CA PHE A 639 1.53 -33.87 -30.11
C PHE A 639 1.36 -34.41 -28.67
N MET A 640 2.39 -34.99 -28.07
CA MET A 640 2.35 -35.48 -26.70
C MET A 640 2.07 -34.41 -25.65
N ARG A 641 2.36 -33.15 -25.95
CA ARG A 641 2.02 -32.02 -25.09
C ARG A 641 0.55 -31.65 -25.12
N ILE A 642 -0.13 -31.81 -26.29
CA ILE A 642 -1.47 -31.23 -26.52
C ILE A 642 -2.59 -32.26 -26.68
N TYR A 643 -2.32 -33.57 -26.83
CA TYR A 643 -3.32 -34.58 -27.16
C TYR A 643 -4.51 -34.64 -26.16
N TYR A 644 -4.27 -34.41 -24.88
CA TYR A 644 -5.31 -34.42 -23.84
C TYR A 644 -5.98 -33.06 -23.66
N LYS A 645 -5.39 -31.98 -24.21
CA LYS A 645 -5.88 -30.60 -24.07
C LYS A 645 -6.85 -30.18 -25.19
N CYS A 646 -6.98 -31.01 -26.21
CA CYS A 646 -7.86 -30.68 -27.34
C CYS A 646 -9.34 -31.05 -27.12
N GLY A 647 -9.74 -31.50 -25.93
CA GLY A 647 -11.13 -31.88 -25.61
C GLY A 647 -11.67 -33.15 -26.31
N MET A 648 -10.81 -33.92 -26.98
CA MET A 648 -11.22 -35.07 -27.77
C MET A 648 -11.27 -36.39 -26.96
N GLY A 649 -10.73 -36.40 -25.72
CA GLY A 649 -10.75 -37.56 -24.84
C GLY A 649 -9.76 -38.66 -25.23
N PHE A 650 -8.66 -38.33 -25.91
CA PHE A 650 -7.58 -39.27 -26.17
C PHE A 650 -6.82 -39.61 -24.89
N ASN A 651 -6.59 -40.92 -24.67
CA ASN A 651 -5.78 -41.36 -23.56
C ASN A 651 -4.29 -41.43 -23.92
N LYS A 652 -3.41 -41.54 -22.92
CA LYS A 652 -1.96 -41.55 -23.07
C LYS A 652 -1.48 -42.71 -23.93
N GLN A 653 -2.05 -43.90 -23.77
CA GLN A 653 -1.67 -45.07 -24.53
C GLN A 653 -1.96 -44.90 -26.04
N THR A 654 -3.09 -44.32 -26.40
CA THR A 654 -3.46 -43.97 -27.77
C THR A 654 -2.47 -42.98 -28.38
N ALA A 655 -2.08 -41.95 -27.62
CA ALA A 655 -1.15 -40.92 -28.05
C ALA A 655 0.27 -41.51 -28.25
N GLU A 656 0.74 -42.29 -27.29
CA GLU A 656 2.06 -42.97 -27.36
C GLU A 656 2.11 -43.96 -28.54
N TYR A 657 1.01 -44.70 -28.78
CA TYR A 657 0.93 -45.59 -29.94
C TYR A 657 1.05 -44.83 -31.26
N ALA A 658 0.30 -43.71 -31.41
CA ALA A 658 0.34 -42.86 -32.60
C ALA A 658 1.78 -42.31 -32.85
N CYS A 659 2.45 -41.85 -31.81
CA CYS A 659 3.83 -41.34 -31.86
C CYS A 659 4.83 -42.47 -32.26
N ASN A 660 4.73 -43.64 -31.62
CA ASN A 660 5.62 -44.77 -31.92
C ASN A 660 5.44 -45.29 -33.34
N LYS A 661 4.18 -45.34 -33.83
CA LYS A 661 3.88 -45.73 -35.20
C LYS A 661 4.38 -44.70 -36.21
N SER A 662 4.22 -43.41 -35.93
CA SER A 662 4.75 -42.30 -36.73
C SER A 662 6.26 -42.46 -36.93
N LYS A 663 7.01 -42.65 -35.87
CA LYS A 663 8.48 -42.82 -35.88
C LYS A 663 8.92 -44.07 -36.66
N ARG A 664 8.20 -45.20 -36.52
CA ARG A 664 8.55 -46.46 -37.15
C ARG A 664 8.19 -46.53 -38.64
N LYS A 665 7.02 -46.05 -39.04
CA LYS A 665 6.48 -46.18 -40.39
C LYS A 665 6.61 -44.94 -41.25
N ARG A 666 7.18 -43.84 -40.72
CA ARG A 666 7.30 -42.54 -41.41
C ARG A 666 5.96 -41.99 -41.92
N VAL A 667 4.90 -42.23 -41.16
CA VAL A 667 3.58 -41.63 -41.37
C VAL A 667 3.37 -40.46 -40.39
N THR A 668 2.51 -39.51 -40.71
CA THR A 668 2.25 -38.39 -39.81
C THR A 668 1.63 -38.85 -38.49
N VAL A 669 1.85 -38.14 -37.39
CA VAL A 669 1.24 -38.49 -36.11
C VAL A 669 -0.27 -38.42 -36.20
N LEU A 670 -0.80 -37.44 -36.95
CA LEU A 670 -2.22 -37.28 -37.18
C LEU A 670 -2.87 -38.44 -37.93
N ASP A 671 -2.26 -38.88 -39.04
CA ASP A 671 -2.79 -40.02 -39.81
C ASP A 671 -2.65 -41.34 -39.02
N SER A 672 -1.54 -41.49 -38.24
CA SER A 672 -1.35 -42.61 -37.32
C SER A 672 -2.43 -42.66 -36.24
N LEU A 673 -2.83 -41.50 -35.68
CA LEU A 673 -3.92 -41.39 -34.70
C LEU A 673 -5.25 -41.80 -35.29
N VAL A 674 -5.60 -41.24 -36.46
CA VAL A 674 -6.86 -41.54 -37.18
C VAL A 674 -6.97 -43.02 -37.49
N GLU A 675 -5.93 -43.61 -38.06
CA GLU A 675 -5.88 -45.05 -38.41
C GLU A 675 -5.99 -45.93 -37.16
N ASN A 676 -5.31 -45.59 -36.06
CA ASN A 676 -5.39 -46.35 -34.84
C ASN A 676 -6.81 -46.36 -34.22
N LEU A 677 -7.57 -45.31 -34.39
CA LEU A 677 -8.91 -45.16 -33.84
C LEU A 677 -10.01 -45.61 -34.79
N SER A 678 -9.68 -46.14 -36.00
CA SER A 678 -10.66 -46.52 -37.04
C SER A 678 -11.73 -47.51 -36.58
N LYS A 679 -11.41 -48.37 -35.58
CA LYS A 679 -12.33 -49.34 -35.01
C LYS A 679 -13.37 -48.78 -34.03
N TRP A 680 -13.18 -47.54 -33.62
CA TRP A 680 -14.08 -46.87 -32.64
C TRP A 680 -14.70 -45.63 -33.28
N PRO A 681 -15.93 -45.70 -33.85
CA PRO A 681 -16.52 -44.63 -34.69
C PRO A 681 -16.50 -43.25 -34.06
N SER A 682 -16.84 -43.15 -32.78
CA SER A 682 -16.87 -41.88 -32.05
C SER A 682 -15.45 -41.27 -31.88
N LEU A 683 -14.48 -42.05 -31.49
CA LEU A 683 -13.10 -41.60 -31.34
C LEU A 683 -12.44 -41.34 -32.70
N HIS A 684 -12.78 -42.14 -33.72
CA HIS A 684 -12.32 -41.93 -35.08
C HIS A 684 -12.81 -40.56 -35.65
N SER A 685 -14.09 -40.25 -35.45
CA SER A 685 -14.65 -38.94 -35.86
C SER A 685 -13.95 -37.79 -35.16
N LYS A 686 -13.65 -37.94 -33.86
CA LYS A 686 -12.90 -36.94 -33.09
C LYS A 686 -11.45 -36.81 -33.57
N ALA A 687 -10.80 -37.90 -33.94
CA ALA A 687 -9.44 -37.88 -34.47
C ALA A 687 -9.38 -37.22 -35.87
N LEU A 688 -10.36 -37.47 -36.71
CA LEU A 688 -10.53 -36.75 -38.00
C LEU A 688 -10.73 -35.25 -37.76
N HIS A 689 -11.63 -34.89 -36.87
CA HIS A 689 -11.89 -33.49 -36.55
C HIS A 689 -10.63 -32.79 -36.01
N PHE A 690 -9.88 -33.42 -35.10
CA PHE A 690 -8.60 -32.89 -34.62
C PHE A 690 -7.59 -32.72 -35.76
N SER A 691 -7.40 -33.75 -36.57
CA SER A 691 -6.47 -33.71 -37.73
C SER A 691 -6.84 -32.58 -38.71
N ASP A 692 -8.11 -32.44 -39.04
CA ASP A 692 -8.59 -31.42 -40.01
C ASP A 692 -8.40 -30.01 -39.46
N ASN A 693 -8.67 -29.78 -38.15
CA ASN A 693 -8.44 -28.47 -37.53
C ASN A 693 -6.93 -28.10 -37.51
N ILE A 694 -6.06 -29.05 -37.22
CA ILE A 694 -4.59 -28.82 -37.29
C ILE A 694 -4.16 -28.48 -38.75
N LYS A 695 -4.63 -29.27 -39.73
CA LYS A 695 -4.32 -29.01 -41.13
C LYS A 695 -4.89 -27.69 -41.67
N ASN A 696 -6.07 -27.28 -41.19
CA ASN A 696 -6.69 -26.03 -41.58
C ASN A 696 -5.97 -24.82 -40.95
N ALA A 697 -5.49 -24.94 -39.74
CA ALA A 697 -4.66 -23.90 -39.08
C ALA A 697 -3.40 -23.59 -39.88
N ALA A 698 -2.78 -24.61 -40.49
CA ALA A 698 -1.55 -24.45 -41.31
C ALA A 698 -1.75 -23.53 -42.52
N LYS A 699 -2.99 -23.37 -43.01
CA LYS A 699 -3.35 -22.56 -44.19
C LYS A 699 -3.62 -21.10 -43.86
N LYS A 700 -3.65 -20.73 -42.58
CA LYS A 700 -4.02 -19.39 -42.08
C LYS A 700 -2.80 -18.54 -41.76
N PRO A 701 -2.95 -17.20 -41.87
CA PRO A 701 -1.96 -16.31 -41.26
C PRO A 701 -1.75 -16.64 -39.79
N PRO A 702 -0.54 -16.38 -39.20
CA PRO A 702 -0.21 -16.82 -37.84
C PRO A 702 -1.21 -16.36 -36.78
N HIS A 703 -1.64 -15.12 -36.80
CA HIS A 703 -2.61 -14.55 -35.82
C HIS A 703 -3.98 -15.20 -35.91
N GLU A 704 -4.47 -15.47 -37.16
CA GLU A 704 -5.72 -16.20 -37.39
C GLU A 704 -5.58 -17.68 -36.99
N ALA A 705 -4.45 -18.31 -37.25
CA ALA A 705 -4.18 -19.70 -36.86
C ALA A 705 -4.23 -19.86 -35.33
N ILE A 706 -3.65 -18.94 -34.57
CA ILE A 706 -3.73 -18.92 -33.10
C ILE A 706 -5.19 -18.83 -32.66
N GLU A 707 -5.94 -17.87 -33.19
CA GLU A 707 -7.35 -17.69 -32.82
C GLU A 707 -8.21 -18.89 -33.16
N TYR A 708 -8.02 -19.45 -34.38
CA TYR A 708 -8.72 -20.63 -34.85
C TYR A 708 -8.47 -21.86 -33.96
N LEU A 709 -7.21 -22.15 -33.64
CA LEU A 709 -6.83 -23.27 -32.76
C LEU A 709 -7.34 -23.09 -31.34
N CYS A 710 -7.27 -21.90 -30.81
CA CYS A 710 -7.82 -21.59 -29.50
C CYS A 710 -9.33 -21.85 -29.47
N ASN A 711 -10.08 -21.34 -30.41
CA ASN A 711 -11.54 -21.46 -30.46
C ASN A 711 -12.03 -22.87 -30.74
N THR A 712 -11.32 -23.64 -31.58
CA THR A 712 -11.78 -24.97 -32.02
C THR A 712 -11.29 -26.12 -31.15
N LEU A 713 -10.08 -26.03 -30.61
CA LEU A 713 -9.40 -27.16 -29.91
C LEU A 713 -9.08 -26.90 -28.46
N TYR A 714 -8.77 -25.65 -28.07
CA TYR A 714 -8.16 -25.39 -26.77
C TYR A 714 -9.12 -24.74 -25.76
N LYS A 715 -10.14 -24.00 -26.20
CA LYS A 715 -11.09 -23.25 -25.37
C LYS A 715 -11.76 -24.09 -24.28
N ASN A 716 -12.21 -25.31 -24.64
CA ASN A 716 -12.85 -26.20 -23.67
C ASN A 716 -11.91 -26.63 -22.56
N TYR A 717 -10.64 -26.86 -22.88
CA TYR A 717 -9.62 -27.19 -21.88
C TYR A 717 -9.38 -26.00 -20.94
N LEU A 718 -9.25 -24.81 -21.46
CA LEU A 718 -9.07 -23.60 -20.67
C LEU A 718 -10.25 -23.38 -19.71
N ASN A 719 -11.47 -23.44 -20.22
CA ASN A 719 -12.70 -23.26 -19.43
C ASN A 719 -12.83 -24.33 -18.32
N ASN A 720 -12.59 -25.60 -18.65
CA ASN A 720 -12.72 -26.70 -17.68
C ASN A 720 -11.67 -26.66 -16.56
N ASN A 721 -10.56 -25.98 -16.77
CA ASN A 721 -9.50 -25.82 -15.77
C ASN A 721 -9.51 -24.43 -15.12
N GLY A 722 -10.54 -23.58 -15.38
CA GLY A 722 -10.63 -22.23 -14.81
C GLY A 722 -9.50 -21.31 -15.23
N ILE A 723 -8.90 -21.55 -16.42
CA ILE A 723 -7.77 -20.77 -16.92
C ILE A 723 -8.30 -19.59 -17.73
N GLU A 724 -8.44 -18.45 -17.11
CA GLU A 724 -8.85 -17.18 -17.74
C GLU A 724 -7.62 -16.40 -18.26
N ASP A 725 -6.96 -16.91 -19.30
CA ASP A 725 -5.72 -16.29 -19.81
C ASP A 725 -5.86 -15.87 -21.30
N SER A 726 -6.98 -15.23 -21.65
CA SER A 726 -7.21 -14.62 -22.99
C SER A 726 -6.07 -13.68 -23.40
N TRP A 727 -5.49 -13.00 -22.51
CA TRP A 727 -4.40 -12.03 -22.53
C TRP A 727 -3.07 -12.54 -23.07
N LYS A 728 -2.61 -13.76 -22.69
CA LYS A 728 -1.41 -14.36 -23.30
C LYS A 728 -1.65 -14.72 -24.76
N ILE A 729 -2.87 -15.15 -25.08
CA ILE A 729 -3.30 -15.44 -26.44
C ILE A 729 -3.32 -14.15 -27.27
N ASP A 730 -3.89 -13.06 -26.76
CA ASP A 730 -3.93 -11.77 -27.45
C ASP A 730 -2.51 -11.19 -27.65
N SER A 731 -1.63 -11.36 -26.67
CA SER A 731 -0.22 -10.96 -26.82
C SER A 731 0.48 -11.74 -27.93
N LEU A 732 0.24 -13.06 -28.03
CA LEU A 732 0.79 -13.87 -29.13
C LEU A 732 0.19 -13.44 -30.49
N LYS A 733 -1.10 -13.16 -30.55
CA LYS A 733 -1.77 -12.66 -31.76
C LYS A 733 -1.19 -11.32 -32.23
N SER A 734 -0.94 -10.40 -31.29
CA SER A 734 -0.34 -9.09 -31.57
C SER A 734 1.06 -9.22 -32.18
N ILE A 735 1.89 -10.13 -31.68
CA ILE A 735 3.21 -10.39 -32.25
C ILE A 735 3.09 -11.07 -33.62
N ALA A 736 2.13 -11.99 -33.75
CA ALA A 736 1.88 -12.77 -34.97
C ALA A 736 1.39 -11.93 -36.16
N LEU A 737 0.76 -10.77 -35.89
CA LEU A 737 0.31 -9.85 -36.96
C LEU A 737 1.42 -9.38 -37.91
N PHE A 738 2.66 -9.33 -37.44
CA PHE A 738 3.80 -8.83 -38.18
C PHE A 738 4.64 -9.94 -38.83
N GLU A 739 4.19 -11.20 -38.75
CA GLU A 739 4.91 -12.34 -39.30
C GLU A 739 4.20 -12.89 -40.54
N PRO A 740 4.97 -13.22 -41.61
CA PRO A 740 4.37 -13.66 -42.87
C PRO A 740 3.75 -15.05 -42.81
N ASP A 741 4.30 -15.91 -41.97
CA ASP A 741 3.88 -17.31 -41.84
C ASP A 741 4.15 -17.88 -40.44
N ILE A 742 3.56 -19.04 -40.15
CA ILE A 742 3.67 -19.70 -38.83
C ILE A 742 5.14 -20.05 -38.48
N LYS A 743 5.96 -20.41 -39.44
CA LYS A 743 7.36 -20.77 -39.22
C LYS A 743 8.16 -19.55 -38.75
N SER A 744 7.98 -18.42 -39.42
CA SER A 744 8.61 -17.14 -39.07
C SER A 744 8.15 -16.70 -37.70
N PHE A 745 6.85 -16.83 -37.37
CA PHE A 745 6.33 -16.52 -36.04
C PHE A 745 6.96 -17.39 -34.94
N LEU A 746 7.04 -18.70 -35.12
CA LEU A 746 7.66 -19.60 -34.16
C LEU A 746 9.15 -19.26 -33.96
N HIS A 747 9.86 -18.96 -35.05
CA HIS A 747 11.25 -18.52 -34.97
C HIS A 747 11.40 -17.18 -34.21
N ARG A 748 10.47 -16.23 -34.44
CA ARG A 748 10.42 -14.95 -33.71
C ARG A 748 10.22 -15.17 -32.23
N ILE A 749 9.21 -15.94 -31.83
CA ILE A 749 8.90 -16.24 -30.43
C ILE A 749 10.06 -16.95 -29.71
N ASP A 750 10.78 -17.82 -30.39
CA ASP A 750 11.93 -18.53 -29.80
C ASP A 750 13.13 -17.59 -29.56
N ARG A 751 13.33 -16.58 -30.40
CA ARG A 751 14.44 -15.62 -30.29
C ARG A 751 14.13 -14.39 -29.44
N LEU A 752 12.86 -14.02 -29.34
CA LEU A 752 12.43 -12.77 -28.71
C LEU A 752 12.93 -12.62 -27.25
N PRO A 753 12.95 -13.67 -26.40
CA PRO A 753 13.52 -13.55 -25.04
C PRO A 753 14.97 -13.07 -25.01
N ASN A 754 15.78 -13.59 -25.92
CA ASN A 754 17.20 -13.19 -26.03
C ASN A 754 17.34 -11.77 -26.62
N MET A 755 16.51 -11.42 -27.59
CA MET A 755 16.49 -10.07 -28.17
C MET A 755 16.09 -9.01 -27.14
N ILE A 756 15.10 -9.31 -26.29
CA ILE A 756 14.68 -8.42 -25.19
C ILE A 756 15.85 -8.13 -24.26
N ARG A 757 16.60 -9.17 -23.86
CA ARG A 757 17.77 -9.02 -22.98
C ARG A 757 18.92 -8.25 -23.62
N SER A 758 19.21 -8.53 -24.89
CA SER A 758 20.36 -7.92 -25.59
C SER A 758 20.12 -6.45 -25.97
N ASN A 759 18.87 -6.07 -26.27
CA ASN A 759 18.51 -4.73 -26.73
C ASN A 759 18.13 -3.77 -25.59
N SER A 760 17.90 -4.29 -24.37
CA SER A 760 17.62 -3.44 -23.21
C SER A 760 18.89 -2.73 -22.76
N ARG A 761 18.95 -1.40 -22.97
CA ARG A 761 20.11 -0.57 -22.58
C ARG A 761 19.64 0.72 -21.94
N LYS A 762 20.20 1.04 -20.77
CA LYS A 762 19.91 2.30 -20.09
C LYS A 762 20.79 3.40 -20.69
N THR A 763 20.19 4.27 -21.48
CA THR A 763 20.82 5.46 -22.06
C THR A 763 19.97 6.70 -21.74
N SER A 764 20.49 7.89 -22.00
CA SER A 764 19.72 9.14 -21.81
C SER A 764 18.48 9.25 -22.70
N LYS A 765 18.44 8.47 -23.79
CA LYS A 765 17.34 8.45 -24.77
C LYS A 765 16.45 7.21 -24.65
N SER A 766 16.79 6.25 -23.78
CA SER A 766 15.98 5.03 -23.65
C SER A 766 14.74 5.26 -22.83
N ILE A 767 13.63 4.72 -23.35
CA ILE A 767 12.35 4.71 -22.68
C ILE A 767 12.38 3.63 -21.59
N THR A 768 11.91 3.95 -20.40
CA THR A 768 11.82 2.97 -19.32
C THR A 768 10.51 2.20 -19.41
N LEU A 769 10.60 0.89 -19.59
CA LEU A 769 9.48 -0.05 -19.54
C LEU A 769 9.50 -0.72 -18.17
N SER A 770 8.43 -0.54 -17.39
CA SER A 770 8.42 -1.04 -16.01
C SER A 770 7.01 -1.44 -15.56
N THR A 771 6.91 -2.46 -14.73
CA THR A 771 5.67 -2.64 -13.97
C THR A 771 5.50 -1.47 -12.99
N ILE A 772 4.27 -1.19 -12.63
CA ILE A 772 3.97 -0.16 -11.62
C ILE A 772 4.72 -0.46 -10.32
N HIS A 773 4.77 -1.72 -9.88
CA HIS A 773 5.52 -2.14 -8.70
C HIS A 773 7.01 -1.80 -8.77
N SER A 774 7.64 -2.10 -9.90
CA SER A 774 9.07 -1.83 -10.09
C SER A 774 9.40 -0.37 -10.31
N SER A 775 8.41 0.47 -10.64
CA SER A 775 8.55 1.91 -10.79
C SER A 775 8.54 2.68 -9.47
N LYS A 776 8.19 2.00 -8.36
CA LYS A 776 8.19 2.63 -7.03
C LYS A 776 9.57 3.20 -6.71
N GLY A 777 9.61 4.42 -6.19
CA GLY A 777 10.86 5.17 -5.96
C GLY A 777 11.41 5.91 -7.18
N LEU A 778 10.99 5.55 -8.41
CA LEU A 778 11.40 6.24 -9.63
C LEU A 778 10.48 7.43 -9.94
N GLU A 779 10.93 8.30 -10.88
CA GLU A 779 10.18 9.44 -11.33
C GLU A 779 10.58 9.83 -12.76
N PHE A 780 9.60 10.26 -13.56
CA PHE A 780 9.77 10.50 -14.98
C PHE A 780 9.07 11.79 -15.41
N ASP A 781 9.60 12.45 -16.42
CA ASP A 781 8.99 13.68 -16.95
C ASP A 781 7.63 13.38 -17.60
N ARG A 782 7.53 12.26 -18.30
CA ARG A 782 6.29 11.78 -18.91
C ARG A 782 6.03 10.30 -18.59
N VAL A 783 4.81 9.97 -18.22
CA VAL A 783 4.36 8.60 -17.92
C VAL A 783 3.17 8.24 -18.79
N TYR A 784 3.23 7.05 -19.40
CA TYR A 784 2.14 6.40 -20.10
C TYR A 784 1.67 5.19 -19.30
N LEU A 785 0.36 5.11 -18.99
CA LEU A 785 -0.25 3.99 -18.30
C LEU A 785 -1.03 3.13 -19.28
N LEU A 786 -0.63 1.86 -19.41
CA LEU A 786 -1.26 0.88 -20.29
C LEU A 786 -2.42 0.17 -19.61
N ASP A 787 -3.39 -0.23 -20.41
CA ASP A 787 -4.42 -1.21 -20.06
C ASP A 787 -5.22 -0.86 -18.79
N VAL A 788 -5.68 0.39 -18.67
CA VAL A 788 -6.46 0.87 -17.52
C VAL A 788 -7.94 0.51 -17.72
N PHE A 789 -8.31 -0.71 -17.35
CA PHE A 789 -9.68 -1.24 -17.35
C PHE A 789 -9.81 -2.37 -16.31
N ASP A 790 -11.04 -2.64 -15.86
CA ASP A 790 -11.32 -3.65 -14.85
C ASP A 790 -10.97 -5.06 -15.37
N GLY A 791 -10.22 -5.82 -14.56
CA GLY A 791 -9.58 -7.08 -14.95
C GLY A 791 -8.09 -6.95 -15.26
N CYS A 792 -7.57 -5.71 -15.47
CA CYS A 792 -6.14 -5.42 -15.54
C CYS A 792 -5.72 -4.39 -14.49
N ILE A 793 -6.27 -3.18 -14.53
CA ILE A 793 -6.11 -2.12 -13.53
C ILE A 793 -7.49 -1.50 -13.27
N PRO A 794 -8.18 -1.83 -12.18
CA PRO A 794 -7.86 -2.85 -11.16
C PRO A 794 -7.96 -4.28 -11.69
N LYS A 795 -7.22 -5.21 -11.07
CA LYS A 795 -7.18 -6.61 -11.48
C LYS A 795 -8.50 -7.33 -11.25
N THR A 796 -9.21 -7.01 -10.19
CA THR A 796 -10.51 -7.58 -9.86
C THR A 796 -11.59 -6.51 -9.98
N PRO A 797 -12.73 -6.80 -10.66
CA PRO A 797 -13.85 -5.88 -10.82
C PRO A 797 -14.49 -5.48 -9.48
N PHE A 798 -14.90 -4.22 -9.39
CA PHE A 798 -15.44 -3.60 -8.17
C PHE A 798 -16.61 -4.37 -7.51
N ASN A 799 -17.52 -4.94 -8.30
CA ASN A 799 -18.77 -5.50 -7.80
C ASN A 799 -18.65 -6.80 -7.02
N GLU A 800 -17.57 -7.56 -7.21
CA GLU A 800 -17.37 -8.85 -6.55
C GLU A 800 -16.57 -8.72 -5.23
N MET A 801 -15.76 -7.67 -5.11
CA MET A 801 -14.87 -7.42 -3.98
C MET A 801 -15.54 -6.79 -2.77
N MET A 802 -16.58 -5.98 -2.97
CA MET A 802 -17.22 -5.21 -1.88
C MET A 802 -18.00 -6.07 -0.89
N LEU A 803 -18.14 -7.37 -1.14
CA LEU A 803 -18.90 -8.28 -0.29
C LEU A 803 -18.10 -8.87 0.89
N SER A 804 -16.78 -8.66 0.94
CA SER A 804 -15.93 -9.17 2.03
C SER A 804 -14.86 -8.15 2.41
N GLU A 805 -14.45 -8.15 3.68
CA GLU A 805 -13.34 -7.30 4.15
C GLU A 805 -12.03 -7.58 3.40
N LYS A 806 -11.78 -8.85 3.05
CA LYS A 806 -10.62 -9.26 2.26
C LYS A 806 -10.64 -8.62 0.88
N GLY A 807 -11.77 -8.71 0.17
CA GLY A 807 -11.93 -8.12 -1.17
C GLY A 807 -11.80 -6.60 -1.15
N LEU A 808 -12.35 -5.93 -0.13
CA LEU A 808 -12.18 -4.49 0.04
C LEU A 808 -10.71 -4.11 0.25
N ASN A 809 -9.95 -4.87 1.04
CA ASN A 809 -8.53 -4.62 1.24
C ASN A 809 -7.72 -4.79 -0.05
N GLU A 810 -8.02 -5.84 -0.83
CA GLU A 810 -7.40 -6.08 -2.15
C GLU A 810 -7.71 -4.95 -3.13
N TYR A 811 -8.95 -4.47 -3.18
CA TYR A 811 -9.34 -3.34 -4.02
C TYR A 811 -8.65 -2.03 -3.59
N GLN A 812 -8.53 -1.79 -2.29
CA GLN A 812 -7.78 -0.64 -1.78
C GLN A 812 -6.27 -0.74 -2.09
N GLU A 813 -5.71 -1.94 -2.16
CA GLU A 813 -4.32 -2.14 -2.60
C GLU A 813 -4.15 -1.85 -4.09
N GLU A 814 -5.08 -2.28 -4.96
CA GLU A 814 -5.08 -1.92 -6.39
C GLU A 814 -5.20 -0.41 -6.58
N ARG A 815 -6.01 0.28 -5.76
CA ARG A 815 -6.08 1.74 -5.76
C ARG A 815 -4.75 2.40 -5.38
N ARG A 816 -4.06 1.89 -4.36
CA ARG A 816 -2.70 2.37 -4.01
C ARG A 816 -1.72 2.15 -5.15
N LEU A 817 -1.83 1.01 -5.84
CA LEU A 817 -0.99 0.71 -6.99
C LEU A 817 -1.17 1.74 -8.11
N PHE A 818 -2.41 2.06 -8.44
CA PHE A 818 -2.71 3.07 -9.46
C PHE A 818 -2.28 4.48 -9.01
N TYR A 819 -2.50 4.83 -7.75
CA TYR A 819 -1.99 6.07 -7.15
C TYR A 819 -0.46 6.19 -7.24
N VAL A 820 0.27 5.09 -6.96
CA VAL A 820 1.72 5.05 -7.16
C VAL A 820 2.06 5.32 -8.62
N ALA A 821 1.37 4.72 -9.58
CA ALA A 821 1.60 4.96 -11.00
C ALA A 821 1.40 6.42 -11.38
N MET A 822 0.29 7.04 -10.98
CA MET A 822 0.00 8.46 -11.24
C MET A 822 1.11 9.37 -10.71
N THR A 823 1.57 9.11 -9.48
CA THR A 823 2.59 9.94 -8.80
C THR A 823 4.02 9.70 -9.27
N ARG A 824 4.25 8.86 -10.29
CA ARG A 824 5.56 8.74 -10.96
C ARG A 824 5.79 9.86 -11.96
N ALA A 825 4.73 10.48 -12.49
CA ALA A 825 4.81 11.56 -13.47
C ALA A 825 5.18 12.89 -12.82
N LYS A 826 6.13 13.61 -13.44
CA LYS A 826 6.50 14.99 -13.07
C LYS A 826 5.65 16.00 -13.81
N ASN A 827 5.64 15.93 -15.14
CA ASN A 827 5.08 16.95 -16.01
C ASN A 827 3.81 16.48 -16.72
N LYS A 828 3.81 15.25 -17.26
CA LYS A 828 2.72 14.75 -18.09
C LYS A 828 2.37 13.32 -17.73
N LEU A 829 1.07 13.07 -17.54
CA LEU A 829 0.48 11.75 -17.34
C LEU A 829 -0.50 11.48 -18.47
N CYS A 830 -0.27 10.37 -19.20
CA CYS A 830 -1.12 9.87 -20.28
C CYS A 830 -1.69 8.52 -19.87
N ILE A 831 -3.00 8.35 -19.99
CA ILE A 831 -3.71 7.12 -19.62
C ILE A 831 -4.47 6.63 -20.87
N PHE A 832 -4.30 5.35 -21.22
CA PHE A 832 -5.01 4.78 -22.36
C PHE A 832 -6.40 4.30 -21.97
N ASP A 833 -7.40 4.70 -22.78
CA ASP A 833 -8.76 4.23 -22.77
C ASP A 833 -9.01 3.34 -23.98
N ILE A 834 -9.24 2.05 -23.80
CA ILE A 834 -9.52 1.11 -24.88
C ILE A 834 -11.04 0.98 -25.08
N CYS A 835 -11.59 1.70 -26.07
CA CYS A 835 -13.05 1.76 -26.32
C CYS A 835 -13.63 0.54 -27.02
N GLY A 836 -12.83 -0.26 -27.73
CA GLY A 836 -13.32 -1.44 -28.50
C GLY A 836 -13.76 -2.63 -27.65
N SER A 837 -13.58 -2.57 -26.35
CA SER A 837 -14.00 -3.60 -25.41
C SER A 837 -15.26 -3.17 -24.66
N ASN A 838 -16.44 -3.33 -25.25
CA ASN A 838 -17.72 -3.25 -24.52
C ASN A 838 -17.86 -4.29 -23.39
N LEU A 839 -16.81 -5.03 -23.09
CA LEU A 839 -16.73 -6.14 -22.14
C LEU A 839 -16.12 -5.75 -20.78
N TYR A 840 -15.49 -4.56 -20.67
CA TYR A 840 -14.79 -4.18 -19.44
C TYR A 840 -15.32 -2.84 -18.91
N SER A 841 -15.74 -2.82 -17.65
CA SER A 841 -15.95 -1.58 -16.94
C SER A 841 -14.59 -0.86 -16.72
N LYS A 842 -14.61 0.44 -16.48
CA LYS A 842 -13.41 1.28 -16.41
C LYS A 842 -13.41 2.09 -15.11
N SER A 843 -13.65 1.41 -14.00
CA SER A 843 -13.92 2.05 -12.71
C SER A 843 -12.88 3.10 -12.32
N PHE A 844 -11.59 2.81 -12.43
CA PHE A 844 -10.51 3.76 -12.08
C PHE A 844 -10.37 4.90 -13.09
N LEU A 845 -10.56 4.61 -14.37
CA LEU A 845 -10.51 5.64 -15.42
C LEU A 845 -11.68 6.62 -15.29
N GLU A 846 -12.89 6.11 -15.05
CA GLU A 846 -14.09 6.93 -14.85
C GLU A 846 -13.94 7.86 -13.64
N GLU A 847 -13.35 7.38 -12.55
CA GLU A 847 -13.04 8.20 -11.39
C GLU A 847 -12.07 9.33 -11.74
N VAL A 848 -10.98 9.04 -12.47
CA VAL A 848 -10.01 10.06 -12.89
C VAL A 848 -10.68 11.09 -13.81
N LEU A 849 -11.53 10.67 -14.73
CA LEU A 849 -12.28 11.57 -15.64
C LEU A 849 -13.20 12.52 -14.85
N GLN A 850 -13.85 12.05 -13.78
CA GLN A 850 -14.66 12.92 -12.91
C GLN A 850 -13.84 14.06 -12.30
N TYR A 851 -12.57 13.81 -11.98
CA TYR A 851 -11.69 14.80 -11.36
C TYR A 851 -11.02 15.74 -12.35
N THR A 852 -10.76 15.27 -13.58
CA THR A 852 -10.16 16.10 -14.63
C THR A 852 -11.16 17.07 -15.26
N ASN A 853 -12.45 16.72 -15.28
CA ASN A 853 -13.52 17.57 -15.84
C ASN A 853 -14.11 18.58 -14.85
N GLN A 854 -13.83 18.46 -13.56
CA GLN A 854 -14.16 19.49 -12.59
C GLN A 854 -13.22 20.66 -12.78
N LYS A 855 -13.74 21.83 -13.23
CA LYS A 855 -13.00 23.09 -13.19
C LYS A 855 -12.47 23.26 -11.76
N THR A 856 -11.15 23.44 -11.60
CA THR A 856 -10.58 23.97 -10.37
C THR A 856 -11.35 25.22 -9.99
N PRO A 857 -11.73 25.43 -8.71
CA PRO A 857 -12.26 26.71 -8.27
C PRO A 857 -11.25 27.78 -8.71
N THR A 858 -11.68 28.66 -9.56
CA THR A 858 -10.85 29.79 -10.01
C THR A 858 -10.68 30.75 -8.84
N GLU A 859 -9.50 31.32 -8.70
CA GLU A 859 -9.11 32.35 -7.74
C GLU A 859 -9.92 33.68 -7.86
N GLU A 860 -11.12 33.63 -8.42
CA GLU A 860 -12.03 34.78 -8.53
C GLU A 860 -12.93 35.03 -7.29
N GLU A 861 -12.77 34.22 -6.23
CA GLU A 861 -13.49 34.42 -4.96
C GLU A 861 -12.58 34.84 -3.78
N GLU A 862 -11.33 35.24 -4.03
CA GLU A 862 -10.43 35.86 -3.04
C GLU A 862 -10.18 37.35 -3.33
N ASN A 863 -11.23 38.11 -3.61
CA ASN A 863 -11.16 39.61 -3.57
C ASN A 863 -12.29 40.13 -2.69
#